data_5e2b7986fe7c4307cc2a3e95d74e9df6
#
_entry.id   5e2b7986fe7c4307cc2a3e95d74e9df6
#
_cell.length_a   1.000
_cell.length_b   1.000
_cell.length_c   1.000
_cell.angle_alpha   90.00
_cell.angle_beta   90.00
_cell.angle_gamma   90.00
#
_symmetry.space_group_name_H-M   'P 1'
#
loop_
_entity.id
_entity.type
_entity.pdbx_description
1 polymer ?
#
loop_
_entity_poly.entity_id
_entity_poly.type
_entity_poly.pdbx_seq_one_letter_code
_entity_poly.pdbx_strand_id
1 'polypeptide(L)'
;MRPRSAGLLLALAGLLLTAAAVPAQAAPPAHHPGHPGAPGQPTAGFVTRHGDDLTLDGRKFRFAGSNNYYLMYKSPTMVDDVFADAKAAGFTVLRTWGFLDIGNADGSDSVAGPADGVYFQYFDGERPAYNDGPDGLQRLDYVLAAAREAGIKLVIPLTNNWRDFGGMDQYVRWRGGQYHDDFYTDPVIRGWYKDWISHVLNRTNTITGVKYRDDPTVMTWELGNEPRCKGSGVYPPSPDCTTDTLTAWADEMTRHVKSIAHRQLVSVGDEGFFCDDPTSADWTTNCGEGVDSVALSKLPAVDVVSYHLYPDHWGKDAAWGTEWITRHAHEAKKVRKPVMLGEFGIHDKSTRNVVYRDWTDTAIAGGTSGFLYWILSGVQDDGSRYPDYDGYTVYCPSPVCTTLSNAGAAVRGDKRPWPPVADHDTSTVEFGQVATLRPAANDIAWRGTVRAATLDLDPTERGQQKRVTVDGGEFALGGDGVVTFTPADGFAGRATAHYRVWDRAWRASNVADLVVTVKPDPAGVQTLFSFETGTDGWGPPSWEPGVGSVAQSDAFATDGSYGLRVDSVTGGWFGTSFAEPVDLSGQVTLKYDLRTDPSVGTNAAIAVQTGPSYTWCQSTFTWLNQDWTGTAEIDLLTEMSCDAEALADVREMYVYVNPGSVHIDNVRVE
;
A
#
# COMPACT_ATOMS: atom_id res chain seq x y z
N MET A 1 44.22 47.45 61.53
CA MET A 1 44.27 48.75 60.85
C MET A 1 43.97 48.51 59.36
N ARG A 2 42.94 49.08 58.88
CA ARG A 2 42.60 49.09 57.42
C ARG A 2 43.49 50.16 56.76
N PRO A 3 43.85 49.99 55.49
CA PRO A 3 43.27 50.90 54.51
C PRO A 3 42.86 50.27 53.14
N ARG A 4 42.10 51.01 52.56
CA ARG A 4 41.28 51.17 51.42
C ARG A 4 41.95 50.91 50.05
N SER A 5 41.16 50.29 49.21
CA SER A 5 41.33 49.98 47.83
C SER A 5 40.98 51.12 46.86
N ALA A 6 41.67 51.16 45.72
CA ALA A 6 41.31 51.95 44.56
C ALA A 6 40.99 50.96 43.37
N GLY A 7 39.89 51.18 42.73
CA GLY A 7 39.46 50.37 41.63
C GLY A 7 40.03 50.78 40.29
N LEU A 8 40.16 49.80 39.38
CA LEU A 8 40.54 50.01 38.00
C LEU A 8 39.39 49.47 37.12
N LEU A 9 38.76 50.34 36.33
CA LEU A 9 37.78 50.03 35.32
C LEU A 9 38.51 49.53 34.07
N LEU A 10 38.25 48.28 33.63
CA LEU A 10 38.59 47.84 32.32
C LEU A 10 37.25 47.67 31.51
N ALA A 11 37.14 48.43 30.43
CA ALA A 11 36.08 48.30 29.44
C ALA A 11 36.39 47.11 28.54
N LEU A 12 35.54 46.07 28.55
CA LEU A 12 35.53 45.04 27.53
C LEU A 12 34.41 45.36 26.53
N ALA A 13 34.82 45.58 25.26
CA ALA A 13 33.91 45.64 24.13
C ALA A 13 33.35 44.25 23.84
N GLY A 14 32.05 44.04 24.05
CA GLY A 14 31.35 42.81 23.70
C GLY A 14 31.00 42.81 22.21
N LEU A 15 31.53 41.86 21.45
CA LEU A 15 31.01 41.46 20.15
C LEU A 15 29.66 40.77 20.35
N LEU A 16 28.60 41.38 19.90
CA LEU A 16 27.28 40.73 19.74
C LEU A 16 27.33 39.81 18.52
N LEU A 17 27.49 38.52 18.71
CA LEU A 17 27.12 37.51 17.75
C LEU A 17 25.58 37.33 17.81
N THR A 18 24.88 37.79 16.82
CA THR A 18 23.47 37.43 16.61
C THR A 18 23.42 36.00 16.12
N ALA A 19 23.16 35.06 17.00
CA ALA A 19 22.74 33.72 16.63
C ALA A 19 21.32 33.82 16.09
N ALA A 20 21.12 33.50 14.80
CA ALA A 20 19.82 33.31 14.23
C ALA A 20 19.18 32.08 14.89
N ALA A 21 18.09 32.30 15.60
CA ALA A 21 17.31 31.22 16.19
C ALA A 21 16.60 30.45 15.02
N VAL A 22 16.99 29.22 14.82
CA VAL A 22 16.21 28.24 14.06
C VAL A 22 14.91 28.06 14.83
N PRO A 23 13.72 28.16 14.21
CA PRO A 23 12.48 27.87 14.91
C PRO A 23 12.50 26.40 15.31
N ALA A 24 12.44 26.15 16.60
CA ALA A 24 12.23 24.81 17.14
C ALA A 24 10.89 24.29 16.60
N GLN A 25 10.92 23.18 15.88
CA GLN A 25 9.72 22.40 15.59
C GLN A 25 9.07 22.08 16.94
N ALA A 26 7.80 22.44 17.07
CA ALA A 26 7.03 22.09 18.24
C ALA A 26 6.94 20.57 18.32
N ALA A 27 7.41 20.00 19.41
CA ALA A 27 7.18 18.61 19.72
C ALA A 27 5.67 18.34 19.70
N PRO A 28 5.22 17.19 19.19
CA PRO A 28 3.82 16.82 19.21
C PRO A 28 3.33 16.84 20.68
N PRO A 29 2.08 17.28 20.92
CA PRO A 29 1.55 17.34 22.27
C PRO A 29 1.56 15.94 22.88
N ALA A 30 2.13 15.79 24.06
CA ALA A 30 2.06 14.58 24.85
C ALA A 30 0.59 14.24 25.09
N HIS A 31 0.11 13.10 24.57
CA HIS A 31 -1.22 12.61 24.82
C HIS A 31 -1.35 12.26 26.31
N HIS A 32 -2.11 13.06 27.06
CA HIS A 32 -2.65 12.61 28.33
C HIS A 32 -3.76 11.59 28.03
N PRO A 33 -3.75 10.41 28.67
CA PRO A 33 -4.90 9.51 28.57
C PRO A 33 -6.10 10.25 29.14
N GLY A 34 -7.04 10.59 28.25
CA GLY A 34 -8.33 11.17 28.63
C GLY A 34 -9.06 10.19 29.57
N HIS A 35 -9.63 10.69 30.63
CA HIS A 35 -10.48 9.92 31.52
C HIS A 35 -11.56 9.20 30.70
N PRO A 36 -11.85 7.90 30.99
CA PRO A 36 -12.96 7.21 30.36
C PRO A 36 -14.24 7.99 30.61
N GLY A 37 -14.85 8.49 29.54
CA GLY A 37 -16.14 9.16 29.62
C GLY A 37 -17.16 8.23 30.28
N ALA A 38 -17.99 8.77 31.15
CA ALA A 38 -19.08 8.05 31.79
C ALA A 38 -19.91 7.24 30.76
N PRO A 39 -20.46 6.07 31.09
CA PRO A 39 -21.24 5.24 30.18
C PRO A 39 -22.41 6.08 29.64
N GLY A 40 -22.21 6.59 28.42
CA GLY A 40 -23.18 7.41 27.72
C GLY A 40 -24.30 6.53 27.19
N GLN A 41 -25.49 7.11 27.16
CA GLN A 41 -26.72 6.52 26.59
C GLN A 41 -26.46 5.87 25.21
N PRO A 42 -27.30 4.89 24.78
CA PRO A 42 -27.19 4.24 23.48
C PRO A 42 -27.29 5.33 22.39
N THR A 43 -26.14 5.73 21.89
CA THR A 43 -26.04 6.81 20.92
C THR A 43 -26.66 6.38 19.59
N ALA A 44 -27.59 7.16 19.08
CA ALA A 44 -27.78 7.35 17.65
C ALA A 44 -26.37 7.40 17.02
N GLY A 45 -26.13 6.89 15.87
CA GLY A 45 -24.78 6.88 15.30
C GLY A 45 -24.48 5.66 14.46
N PHE A 46 -25.41 4.71 14.40
CA PHE A 46 -25.32 3.61 13.46
C PHE A 46 -25.64 4.09 12.06
N VAL A 47 -24.79 3.69 11.11
CA VAL A 47 -25.14 3.81 9.69
C VAL A 47 -26.19 2.74 9.39
N THR A 48 -27.29 3.14 8.78
CA THR A 48 -28.41 2.26 8.46
C THR A 48 -28.72 2.31 6.97
N ARG A 49 -29.27 1.22 6.45
CA ARG A 49 -29.72 1.12 5.07
C ARG A 49 -31.15 1.60 4.92
N HIS A 50 -31.42 2.42 3.91
CA HIS A 50 -32.76 2.81 3.50
C HIS A 50 -32.89 2.71 1.97
N GLY A 51 -33.40 1.57 1.49
CA GLY A 51 -33.43 1.26 0.05
C GLY A 51 -32.02 1.07 -0.50
N ASP A 52 -31.63 1.89 -1.46
CA ASP A 52 -30.30 1.95 -2.09
C ASP A 52 -29.41 3.06 -1.50
N ASP A 53 -29.86 3.72 -0.42
CA ASP A 53 -29.10 4.73 0.28
C ASP A 53 -28.65 4.26 1.68
N LEU A 54 -27.55 4.82 2.13
CA LEU A 54 -27.11 4.78 3.53
C LEU A 54 -27.54 6.05 4.24
N THR A 55 -27.90 5.93 5.51
CA THR A 55 -28.25 7.05 6.38
C THR A 55 -27.52 6.98 7.70
N LEU A 56 -27.13 8.14 8.23
CA LEU A 56 -26.56 8.31 9.56
C LEU A 56 -27.37 9.41 10.27
N ASP A 57 -27.96 9.09 11.41
CA ASP A 57 -28.82 10.01 12.18
C ASP A 57 -29.91 10.68 11.32
N GLY A 58 -30.52 9.88 10.44
CA GLY A 58 -31.62 10.32 9.56
C GLY A 58 -31.17 11.15 8.34
N ARG A 59 -29.88 11.38 8.16
CA ARG A 59 -29.33 12.10 7.01
C ARG A 59 -28.66 11.12 6.05
N LYS A 60 -28.72 11.42 4.75
CA LYS A 60 -27.99 10.64 3.72
C LYS A 60 -26.52 10.58 4.07
N PHE A 61 -25.98 9.37 4.12
CA PHE A 61 -24.58 9.11 4.41
C PHE A 61 -23.89 8.65 3.13
N ARG A 62 -22.88 9.38 2.73
CA ARG A 62 -21.96 9.09 1.63
C ARG A 62 -20.55 9.27 2.13
N PHE A 63 -19.62 8.45 1.67
CA PHE A 63 -18.28 8.44 2.24
C PHE A 63 -17.18 8.25 1.19
N ALA A 64 -16.02 8.71 1.55
CA ALA A 64 -14.74 8.30 0.97
C ALA A 64 -13.81 7.89 2.10
N GLY A 65 -12.86 7.07 1.78
CA GLY A 65 -11.86 6.61 2.71
C GLY A 65 -10.83 5.73 2.06
N SER A 66 -10.19 4.91 2.85
CA SER A 66 -9.14 4.02 2.41
C SER A 66 -9.22 2.66 3.09
N ASN A 67 -8.42 1.73 2.59
CA ASN A 67 -8.04 0.51 3.28
C ASN A 67 -6.74 0.71 4.07
N ASN A 68 -6.55 -0.10 5.11
CA ASN A 68 -5.26 -0.33 5.73
C ASN A 68 -5.26 -1.68 6.43
N TYR A 69 -4.38 -2.59 6.00
CA TYR A 69 -4.32 -3.95 6.50
C TYR A 69 -3.50 -4.08 7.79
N TYR A 70 -2.54 -3.20 8.03
CA TYR A 70 -1.59 -3.37 9.13
C TYR A 70 -2.03 -2.79 10.47
N LEU A 71 -3.15 -2.05 10.54
CA LEU A 71 -3.63 -1.47 11.80
C LEU A 71 -3.83 -2.53 12.89
N MET A 72 -4.22 -3.74 12.51
CA MET A 72 -4.55 -4.82 13.44
C MET A 72 -3.35 -5.38 14.23
N TYR A 73 -2.10 -5.11 13.77
CA TYR A 73 -0.91 -5.67 14.42
C TYR A 73 0.20 -4.65 14.69
N LYS A 74 0.17 -3.49 14.07
CA LYS A 74 1.18 -2.45 14.29
C LYS A 74 0.96 -1.70 15.63
N SER A 75 1.94 -0.86 15.98
CA SER A 75 1.94 -0.10 17.22
C SER A 75 0.79 0.91 17.29
N PRO A 76 0.40 1.34 18.48
CA PRO A 76 -0.55 2.44 18.66
C PRO A 76 -0.15 3.73 17.93
N THR A 77 1.15 4.06 17.89
CA THR A 77 1.66 5.25 17.19
C THR A 77 1.35 5.19 15.70
N MET A 78 1.62 4.05 15.07
CA MET A 78 1.33 3.84 13.64
C MET A 78 -0.18 3.86 13.35
N VAL A 79 -0.99 3.32 14.25
CA VAL A 79 -2.46 3.37 14.15
C VAL A 79 -2.95 4.81 14.21
N ASP A 80 -2.49 5.58 15.19
CA ASP A 80 -2.88 6.98 15.39
C ASP A 80 -2.49 7.86 14.21
N ASP A 81 -1.32 7.64 13.63
CA ASP A 81 -0.83 8.37 12.46
C ASP A 81 -1.75 8.16 11.24
N VAL A 82 -2.11 6.92 10.91
CA VAL A 82 -3.04 6.62 9.82
C VAL A 82 -4.42 7.26 10.04
N PHE A 83 -4.94 7.24 11.27
CA PHE A 83 -6.22 7.90 11.57
C PHE A 83 -6.11 9.42 11.52
N ALA A 84 -4.98 10.00 11.90
CA ALA A 84 -4.73 11.44 11.80
C ALA A 84 -4.70 11.88 10.33
N ASP A 85 -3.99 11.16 9.48
CA ASP A 85 -3.93 11.41 8.04
C ASP A 85 -5.30 11.24 7.37
N ALA A 86 -6.01 10.16 7.68
CA ALA A 86 -7.36 9.94 7.16
C ALA A 86 -8.31 11.09 7.56
N LYS A 87 -8.25 11.54 8.81
CA LYS A 87 -9.05 12.66 9.30
C LYS A 87 -8.66 13.98 8.64
N ALA A 88 -7.37 14.26 8.47
CA ALA A 88 -6.87 15.45 7.80
C ALA A 88 -7.30 15.49 6.33
N ALA A 89 -7.29 14.34 5.64
CA ALA A 89 -7.82 14.19 4.29
C ALA A 89 -9.35 14.25 4.21
N GLY A 90 -10.05 14.26 5.35
CA GLY A 90 -11.52 14.29 5.42
C GLY A 90 -12.17 12.95 5.08
N PHE A 91 -11.45 11.86 5.18
CA PHE A 91 -12.02 10.52 5.05
C PHE A 91 -12.88 10.19 6.27
N THR A 92 -13.95 9.45 6.05
CA THR A 92 -14.95 9.17 7.09
C THR A 92 -15.16 7.69 7.33
N VAL A 93 -14.57 6.83 6.49
CA VAL A 93 -14.59 5.38 6.63
C VAL A 93 -13.19 4.82 6.33
N LEU A 94 -12.74 3.86 7.13
CA LEU A 94 -11.59 3.02 6.84
C LEU A 94 -12.00 1.55 6.84
N ARG A 95 -11.43 0.76 5.93
CA ARG A 95 -11.54 -0.70 5.93
C ARG A 95 -10.25 -1.30 6.46
N THR A 96 -10.35 -2.20 7.45
CA THR A 96 -9.19 -2.82 8.09
C THR A 96 -9.49 -4.25 8.49
N TRP A 97 -8.46 -5.08 8.61
CA TRP A 97 -8.60 -6.51 8.88
C TRP A 97 -9.05 -6.78 10.31
N GLY A 98 -10.03 -7.66 10.47
CA GLY A 98 -10.48 -8.19 11.76
C GLY A 98 -10.10 -9.66 11.95
N PHE A 99 -9.00 -10.11 11.37
CA PHE A 99 -8.50 -11.48 11.41
C PHE A 99 -6.98 -11.52 11.44
N LEU A 100 -6.41 -12.52 12.05
CA LEU A 100 -5.01 -12.91 12.00
C LEU A 100 -4.90 -14.32 12.60
N ASP A 101 -4.80 -15.33 11.75
CA ASP A 101 -4.97 -16.74 12.10
C ASP A 101 -3.63 -17.47 11.92
N ILE A 102 -3.20 -18.18 12.97
CA ILE A 102 -1.95 -18.96 12.92
C ILE A 102 -2.24 -20.44 13.16
N GLY A 103 -1.24 -21.29 12.96
CA GLY A 103 -1.34 -22.72 13.28
C GLY A 103 -1.47 -22.97 14.76
N ASN A 104 -0.45 -23.55 15.40
CA ASN A 104 -0.42 -23.73 16.84
C ASN A 104 -0.04 -22.41 17.55
N ALA A 105 -0.21 -22.35 18.86
CA ALA A 105 0.11 -21.17 19.66
C ALA A 105 1.60 -20.75 19.59
N ASP A 106 2.48 -21.66 19.23
CA ASP A 106 3.92 -21.40 19.02
C ASP A 106 4.24 -20.96 17.59
N GLY A 107 3.22 -20.78 16.74
CA GLY A 107 3.36 -20.39 15.33
C GLY A 107 3.63 -21.57 14.38
N SER A 108 3.87 -22.78 14.88
CA SER A 108 4.03 -23.95 14.02
C SER A 108 2.73 -24.30 13.29
N ASP A 109 2.86 -24.99 12.14
CA ASP A 109 1.73 -25.36 11.27
C ASP A 109 0.86 -24.18 10.80
N SER A 110 1.46 -23.02 10.67
CA SER A 110 0.78 -21.84 10.12
C SER A 110 0.81 -21.80 8.60
N VAL A 111 -0.26 -21.32 7.99
CA VAL A 111 -0.29 -20.91 6.57
C VAL A 111 0.53 -19.63 6.40
N ALA A 112 0.28 -18.66 7.30
CA ALA A 112 1.14 -17.51 7.54
C ALA A 112 1.41 -17.41 9.04
N GLY A 113 2.61 -17.02 9.42
CA GLY A 113 2.97 -16.84 10.83
C GLY A 113 2.28 -15.63 11.48
N PRO A 114 2.54 -15.38 12.77
CA PRO A 114 2.08 -14.17 13.44
C PRO A 114 2.73 -12.93 12.78
N ALA A 115 1.99 -11.82 12.71
CA ALA A 115 2.51 -10.54 12.22
C ALA A 115 3.03 -9.73 13.42
N ASP A 116 4.32 -9.42 13.46
CA ASP A 116 4.99 -8.74 14.59
C ASP A 116 4.66 -9.40 15.96
N GLY A 117 4.54 -10.72 15.99
CA GLY A 117 4.17 -11.47 17.19
C GLY A 117 2.68 -11.44 17.55
N VAL A 118 1.86 -10.72 16.78
CA VAL A 118 0.40 -10.63 17.01
C VAL A 118 -0.34 -11.73 16.25
N TYR A 119 -1.36 -12.29 16.88
CA TYR A 119 -2.32 -13.20 16.26
C TYR A 119 -3.65 -13.18 17.02
N PHE A 120 -4.76 -13.50 16.33
CA PHE A 120 -6.10 -13.48 16.93
C PHE A 120 -6.64 -14.88 17.19
N GLN A 121 -6.35 -15.83 16.30
CA GLN A 121 -6.76 -17.23 16.45
C GLN A 121 -5.57 -18.17 16.32
N TYR A 122 -5.64 -19.29 17.03
CA TYR A 122 -4.66 -20.38 16.98
C TYR A 122 -5.37 -21.71 17.24
N PHE A 123 -4.74 -22.84 16.91
CA PHE A 123 -5.27 -24.18 17.17
C PHE A 123 -4.83 -24.68 18.55
N ASP A 124 -5.78 -25.08 19.39
CA ASP A 124 -5.50 -25.60 20.74
C ASP A 124 -5.21 -27.10 20.79
N GLY A 125 -5.24 -27.78 19.62
CA GLY A 125 -5.11 -29.23 19.47
C GLY A 125 -6.44 -29.93 19.22
N GLU A 126 -7.57 -29.25 19.40
CA GLU A 126 -8.91 -29.77 19.15
C GLU A 126 -9.73 -28.84 18.24
N ARG A 127 -9.62 -27.53 18.46
CA ARG A 127 -10.36 -26.50 17.72
C ARG A 127 -9.63 -25.14 17.74
N PRO A 128 -10.08 -24.18 16.91
CA PRO A 128 -9.60 -22.81 17.04
C PRO A 128 -9.91 -22.21 18.41
N ALA A 129 -8.91 -21.58 18.99
CA ALA A 129 -8.97 -20.80 20.23
C ALA A 129 -8.61 -19.34 19.94
N TYR A 130 -8.85 -18.44 20.89
CA TYR A 130 -8.77 -17.00 20.67
C TYR A 130 -7.72 -16.36 21.58
N ASN A 131 -6.91 -15.48 21.02
CA ASN A 131 -5.97 -14.66 21.78
C ASN A 131 -6.63 -13.31 22.14
N ASP A 132 -7.18 -13.25 23.34
CA ASP A 132 -7.81 -12.04 23.89
C ASP A 132 -6.79 -11.07 24.55
N GLY A 133 -5.49 -11.40 24.50
CA GLY A 133 -4.41 -10.68 25.17
C GLY A 133 -3.91 -9.44 24.42
N PRO A 134 -2.83 -8.83 24.95
CA PRO A 134 -2.23 -7.63 24.36
C PRO A 134 -1.61 -7.86 22.98
N ASP A 135 -1.12 -9.07 22.68
CA ASP A 135 -0.62 -9.49 21.37
C ASP A 135 -1.70 -10.21 20.56
N GLY A 136 -2.97 -9.87 20.81
CA GLY A 136 -4.15 -10.42 20.17
C GLY A 136 -5.23 -9.36 20.00
N LEU A 137 -6.47 -9.72 20.34
CA LEU A 137 -7.65 -8.89 20.13
C LEU A 137 -7.64 -7.52 20.86
N GLN A 138 -6.75 -7.29 21.83
CA GLN A 138 -6.56 -5.94 22.38
C GLN A 138 -5.98 -4.96 21.37
N ARG A 139 -5.27 -5.44 20.33
CA ARG A 139 -4.85 -4.60 19.20
C ARG A 139 -6.08 -4.09 18.43
N LEU A 140 -7.03 -4.94 18.16
CA LEU A 140 -8.29 -4.54 17.51
C LEU A 140 -9.15 -3.64 18.42
N ASP A 141 -9.14 -3.85 19.75
CA ASP A 141 -9.74 -2.92 20.70
C ASP A 141 -9.20 -1.50 20.54
N TYR A 142 -7.87 -1.37 20.37
CA TYR A 142 -7.22 -0.08 20.16
C TYR A 142 -7.67 0.56 18.84
N VAL A 143 -7.68 -0.20 17.75
CA VAL A 143 -8.13 0.29 16.44
C VAL A 143 -9.55 0.86 16.51
N LEU A 144 -10.48 0.16 17.16
CA LEU A 144 -11.86 0.65 17.33
C LEU A 144 -11.92 1.92 18.20
N ALA A 145 -11.11 2.00 19.25
CA ALA A 145 -11.05 3.19 20.10
C ALA A 145 -10.49 4.40 19.36
N ALA A 146 -9.39 4.24 18.62
CA ALA A 146 -8.77 5.28 17.80
C ALA A 146 -9.70 5.76 16.68
N ALA A 147 -10.37 4.85 15.97
CA ALA A 147 -11.37 5.18 14.96
C ALA A 147 -12.53 6.00 15.55
N ARG A 148 -13.00 5.63 16.74
CA ARG A 148 -14.06 6.36 17.46
C ARG A 148 -13.62 7.79 17.80
N GLU A 149 -12.39 7.96 18.29
CA GLU A 149 -11.81 9.27 18.63
C GLU A 149 -11.62 10.13 17.36
N ALA A 150 -11.17 9.53 16.29
CA ALA A 150 -11.05 10.19 14.99
C ALA A 150 -12.40 10.55 14.37
N GLY A 151 -13.50 9.91 14.77
CA GLY A 151 -14.83 10.04 14.18
C GLY A 151 -14.98 9.30 12.86
N ILE A 152 -14.16 8.27 12.64
CA ILE A 152 -14.10 7.45 11.42
C ILE A 152 -14.86 6.15 11.67
N LYS A 153 -15.66 5.72 10.68
CA LYS A 153 -16.36 4.44 10.69
C LYS A 153 -15.46 3.34 10.13
N LEU A 154 -15.70 2.10 10.58
CA LEU A 154 -14.92 0.94 10.13
C LEU A 154 -15.76 -0.02 9.30
N VAL A 155 -15.13 -0.59 8.27
CA VAL A 155 -15.54 -1.80 7.56
C VAL A 155 -14.52 -2.87 7.93
N ILE A 156 -15.01 -4.02 8.43
CA ILE A 156 -14.12 -5.04 9.01
C ILE A 156 -14.44 -6.41 8.42
N PRO A 157 -13.62 -6.95 7.50
CA PRO A 157 -13.67 -8.35 7.09
C PRO A 157 -13.17 -9.27 8.21
N LEU A 158 -13.80 -10.43 8.34
CA LEU A 158 -13.62 -11.37 9.44
C LEU A 158 -12.73 -12.58 9.11
N THR A 159 -12.30 -12.71 7.87
CA THR A 159 -11.31 -13.69 7.38
C THR A 159 -10.76 -13.24 6.03
N ASN A 160 -9.79 -13.97 5.47
CA ASN A 160 -9.18 -13.71 4.18
C ASN A 160 -9.30 -14.92 3.26
N ASN A 161 -9.61 -14.69 1.99
CA ASN A 161 -9.49 -15.72 0.95
C ASN A 161 -8.03 -16.10 0.70
N TRP A 162 -7.13 -15.11 0.82
CA TRP A 162 -5.71 -15.28 0.54
C TRP A 162 -4.96 -15.84 1.75
N ARG A 163 -3.75 -16.36 1.49
CA ARG A 163 -2.90 -16.95 2.52
C ARG A 163 -2.41 -15.95 3.57
N ASP A 164 -2.40 -14.66 3.22
CA ASP A 164 -1.87 -13.62 4.08
C ASP A 164 -2.70 -13.54 5.37
N PHE A 165 -1.99 -13.54 6.50
CA PHE A 165 -2.58 -13.57 7.84
C PHE A 165 -3.42 -14.83 8.14
N GLY A 166 -3.17 -15.93 7.43
CA GLY A 166 -3.76 -17.26 7.64
C GLY A 166 -5.05 -17.49 6.87
N GLY A 167 -6.11 -16.79 7.22
CA GLY A 167 -7.39 -16.79 6.51
C GLY A 167 -8.07 -18.15 6.36
N MET A 168 -8.84 -18.32 5.30
CA MET A 168 -9.66 -19.52 5.05
C MET A 168 -8.83 -20.80 4.99
N ASP A 169 -7.65 -20.73 4.36
CA ASP A 169 -6.75 -21.88 4.25
C ASP A 169 -6.19 -22.34 5.61
N GLN A 170 -6.10 -21.45 6.61
CA GLN A 170 -5.73 -21.85 7.97
C GLN A 170 -6.82 -22.70 8.63
N TYR A 171 -8.10 -22.39 8.42
CA TYR A 171 -9.20 -23.23 8.88
C TYR A 171 -9.20 -24.61 8.21
N VAL A 172 -8.93 -24.66 6.91
CA VAL A 172 -8.77 -25.90 6.16
C VAL A 172 -7.64 -26.73 6.74
N ARG A 173 -6.50 -26.10 7.06
CA ARG A 173 -5.33 -26.75 7.68
C ARG A 173 -5.66 -27.29 9.08
N TRP A 174 -6.27 -26.52 9.94
CA TRP A 174 -6.71 -26.99 11.28
C TRP A 174 -7.61 -28.21 11.20
N ARG A 175 -8.46 -28.28 10.19
CA ARG A 175 -9.39 -29.40 9.97
C ARG A 175 -8.73 -30.63 9.33
N GLY A 176 -7.57 -30.47 8.69
CA GLY A 176 -6.94 -31.49 7.85
C GLY A 176 -7.72 -31.69 6.53
N GLY A 177 -8.31 -30.61 6.01
CA GLY A 177 -9.00 -30.58 4.73
C GLY A 177 -8.06 -30.67 3.53
N GLN A 178 -8.63 -30.78 2.32
CA GLN A 178 -7.88 -30.96 1.08
C GLN A 178 -8.11 -29.86 0.05
N TYR A 179 -9.22 -29.13 0.17
CA TYR A 179 -9.63 -28.12 -0.78
C TYR A 179 -9.87 -26.78 -0.09
N HIS A 180 -9.58 -25.70 -0.81
CA HIS A 180 -9.85 -24.34 -0.32
C HIS A 180 -11.32 -24.16 0.09
N ASP A 181 -12.23 -24.66 -0.71
CA ASP A 181 -13.68 -24.58 -0.50
C ASP A 181 -14.23 -25.54 0.57
N ASP A 182 -13.38 -26.35 1.22
CA ASP A 182 -13.75 -27.00 2.48
C ASP A 182 -14.14 -25.94 3.53
N PHE A 183 -13.59 -24.70 3.41
CA PHE A 183 -14.01 -23.58 4.24
C PHE A 183 -15.50 -23.27 4.12
N TYR A 184 -16.08 -23.40 2.93
CA TYR A 184 -17.48 -23.14 2.69
C TYR A 184 -18.38 -24.36 2.94
N THR A 185 -17.85 -25.56 2.83
CA THR A 185 -18.64 -26.79 2.73
C THR A 185 -18.54 -27.70 3.96
N ASP A 186 -17.37 -27.76 4.63
CA ASP A 186 -17.21 -28.60 5.83
C ASP A 186 -18.03 -28.01 7.01
N PRO A 187 -18.97 -28.78 7.58
CA PRO A 187 -19.83 -28.29 8.66
C PRO A 187 -19.09 -27.96 9.96
N VAL A 188 -17.91 -28.57 10.19
CA VAL A 188 -17.08 -28.28 11.35
C VAL A 188 -16.39 -26.93 11.16
N ILE A 189 -15.80 -26.68 10.02
CA ILE A 189 -15.17 -25.39 9.69
C ILE A 189 -16.19 -24.26 9.74
N ARG A 190 -17.38 -24.46 9.14
CA ARG A 190 -18.47 -23.47 9.24
C ARG A 190 -18.91 -23.22 10.68
N GLY A 191 -18.88 -24.24 11.53
CA GLY A 191 -19.11 -24.13 12.96
C GLY A 191 -18.04 -23.25 13.62
N TRP A 192 -16.77 -23.54 13.41
CA TRP A 192 -15.65 -22.78 13.94
C TRP A 192 -15.68 -21.30 13.48
N TYR A 193 -16.01 -21.06 12.22
CA TYR A 193 -16.12 -19.70 11.70
C TYR A 193 -17.29 -18.92 12.35
N LYS A 194 -18.43 -19.57 12.61
CA LYS A 194 -19.52 -18.96 13.40
C LYS A 194 -19.13 -18.68 14.84
N ASP A 195 -18.33 -19.54 15.45
CA ASP A 195 -17.82 -19.33 16.81
C ASP A 195 -16.88 -18.11 16.83
N TRP A 196 -16.01 -17.96 15.82
CA TRP A 196 -15.17 -16.77 15.63
C TRP A 196 -16.01 -15.50 15.49
N ILE A 197 -16.97 -15.47 14.57
CA ILE A 197 -17.91 -14.35 14.40
C ILE A 197 -18.56 -14.02 15.75
N SER A 198 -19.06 -15.02 16.45
CA SER A 198 -19.73 -14.83 17.73
C SER A 198 -18.79 -14.27 18.81
N HIS A 199 -17.54 -14.74 18.85
CA HIS A 199 -16.53 -14.26 19.78
C HIS A 199 -16.22 -12.78 19.55
N VAL A 200 -15.89 -12.40 18.32
CA VAL A 200 -15.54 -11.02 17.98
C VAL A 200 -16.70 -10.07 18.22
N LEU A 201 -17.89 -10.40 17.73
CA LEU A 201 -19.04 -9.50 17.82
C LEU A 201 -19.52 -9.31 19.27
N ASN A 202 -19.38 -10.32 20.13
CA ASN A 202 -19.74 -10.23 21.54
C ASN A 202 -18.61 -9.70 22.44
N ARG A 203 -17.39 -9.55 21.90
CA ARG A 203 -16.25 -9.00 22.65
C ARG A 203 -16.59 -7.63 23.22
N THR A 204 -16.26 -7.43 24.48
CA THR A 204 -16.30 -6.09 25.10
C THR A 204 -14.92 -5.45 24.91
N ASN A 205 -14.86 -4.35 24.21
CA ASN A 205 -13.64 -3.58 24.02
C ASN A 205 -13.06 -3.17 25.37
N THR A 206 -11.80 -3.52 25.62
CA THR A 206 -11.14 -3.30 26.91
C THR A 206 -10.88 -1.82 27.21
N ILE A 207 -10.87 -0.96 26.17
CA ILE A 207 -10.62 0.48 26.29
C ILE A 207 -11.94 1.25 26.44
N THR A 208 -12.91 0.96 25.58
CA THR A 208 -14.18 1.72 25.54
C THR A 208 -15.29 1.14 26.41
N GLY A 209 -15.16 -0.12 26.83
CA GLY A 209 -16.18 -0.86 27.58
C GLY A 209 -17.44 -1.20 26.77
N VAL A 210 -17.43 -0.97 25.44
CA VAL A 210 -18.58 -1.22 24.56
C VAL A 210 -18.38 -2.56 23.86
N LYS A 211 -19.44 -3.36 23.72
CA LYS A 211 -19.38 -4.56 22.90
C LYS A 211 -19.27 -4.18 21.43
N TYR A 212 -18.50 -4.94 20.64
CA TYR A 212 -18.28 -4.63 19.23
C TYR A 212 -19.61 -4.57 18.45
N ARG A 213 -20.54 -5.48 18.67
CA ARG A 213 -21.89 -5.45 18.07
C ARG A 213 -22.74 -4.23 18.46
N ASP A 214 -22.37 -3.56 19.54
CA ASP A 214 -23.06 -2.38 20.06
C ASP A 214 -22.31 -1.09 19.79
N ASP A 215 -21.13 -1.16 19.14
CA ASP A 215 -20.30 -0.01 18.81
C ASP A 215 -20.67 0.55 17.43
N PRO A 216 -21.22 1.77 17.36
CA PRO A 216 -21.57 2.41 16.10
C PRO A 216 -20.34 2.84 15.28
N THR A 217 -19.11 2.70 15.80
CA THR A 217 -17.87 2.89 15.06
C THR A 217 -17.74 1.84 13.95
N VAL A 218 -18.15 0.58 14.23
CA VAL A 218 -18.24 -0.44 13.20
C VAL A 218 -19.48 -0.21 12.36
N MET A 219 -19.26 0.20 11.11
CA MET A 219 -20.32 0.42 10.13
C MET A 219 -20.76 -0.90 9.52
N THR A 220 -19.81 -1.69 9.04
CA THR A 220 -20.08 -2.91 8.26
C THR A 220 -19.16 -4.04 8.69
N TRP A 221 -19.73 -5.21 8.94
CA TRP A 221 -19.00 -6.46 8.99
C TRP A 221 -18.99 -7.09 7.62
N GLU A 222 -17.84 -7.50 7.12
CA GLU A 222 -17.72 -8.30 5.91
C GLU A 222 -17.40 -9.75 6.26
N LEU A 223 -18.01 -10.68 5.54
CA LEU A 223 -17.77 -12.09 5.77
C LEU A 223 -16.32 -12.48 5.54
N GLY A 224 -15.67 -11.86 4.57
CA GLY A 224 -14.26 -12.10 4.29
C GLY A 224 -13.71 -11.09 3.32
N ASN A 225 -12.39 -11.04 3.23
CA ASN A 225 -11.71 -10.34 2.15
C ASN A 225 -11.67 -11.26 0.94
N GLU A 226 -12.35 -10.86 -0.14
CA GLU A 226 -12.31 -11.45 -1.47
C GLU A 226 -12.65 -12.94 -1.56
N PRO A 227 -13.73 -13.42 -0.91
CA PRO A 227 -14.10 -14.84 -0.93
C PRO A 227 -14.42 -15.32 -2.34
N ARG A 228 -13.82 -16.43 -2.76
CA ARG A 228 -14.06 -17.13 -4.04
C ARG A 228 -13.72 -18.62 -3.94
N CYS A 229 -14.06 -19.40 -4.96
CA CYS A 229 -13.68 -20.82 -4.99
C CYS A 229 -12.18 -21.04 -5.11
N LYS A 230 -11.47 -20.15 -5.80
CA LYS A 230 -10.02 -20.21 -5.94
C LYS A 230 -9.35 -19.41 -4.83
N GLY A 231 -8.54 -20.07 -4.02
CA GLY A 231 -7.68 -19.43 -3.02
C GLY A 231 -6.30 -19.06 -3.57
N SER A 232 -5.37 -18.79 -2.65
CA SER A 232 -3.99 -18.38 -2.93
C SER A 232 -3.04 -19.51 -3.36
N GLY A 233 -3.57 -20.70 -3.64
CA GLY A 233 -2.78 -21.85 -4.07
C GLY A 233 -2.20 -22.69 -2.93
N VAL A 234 -2.51 -22.42 -1.67
CA VAL A 234 -2.17 -23.31 -0.54
C VAL A 234 -2.96 -24.61 -0.65
N TYR A 235 -4.27 -24.50 -0.92
CA TYR A 235 -5.15 -25.61 -1.27
C TYR A 235 -5.81 -25.35 -2.63
N PRO A 236 -5.95 -26.38 -3.49
CA PRO A 236 -6.69 -26.24 -4.74
C PRO A 236 -8.20 -26.10 -4.47
N PRO A 237 -8.97 -25.52 -5.40
CA PRO A 237 -10.41 -25.64 -5.35
C PRO A 237 -10.86 -27.07 -5.64
N SER A 238 -11.97 -27.51 -5.03
CA SER A 238 -12.58 -28.78 -5.43
C SER A 238 -13.24 -28.66 -6.80
N PRO A 239 -13.47 -29.79 -7.51
CA PRO A 239 -14.23 -29.77 -8.75
C PRO A 239 -15.68 -29.31 -8.59
N ASP A 240 -16.21 -29.39 -7.38
CA ASP A 240 -17.61 -29.10 -7.07
C ASP A 240 -17.84 -27.67 -6.55
N CYS A 241 -16.79 -26.87 -6.38
CA CYS A 241 -16.93 -25.48 -5.96
C CYS A 241 -17.53 -24.62 -7.09
N THR A 242 -18.65 -24.00 -6.81
CA THR A 242 -19.43 -23.19 -7.76
C THR A 242 -19.92 -21.90 -7.11
N THR A 243 -20.54 -21.04 -7.92
CA THR A 243 -21.20 -19.83 -7.42
C THR A 243 -22.29 -20.12 -6.39
N ASP A 244 -22.98 -21.27 -6.51
CA ASP A 244 -24.00 -21.71 -5.55
C ASP A 244 -23.36 -22.08 -4.19
N THR A 245 -22.16 -22.66 -4.21
CA THR A 245 -21.40 -23.00 -3.00
C THR A 245 -21.13 -21.75 -2.16
N LEU A 246 -20.55 -20.74 -2.79
CA LEU A 246 -20.24 -19.46 -2.13
C LEU A 246 -21.51 -18.73 -1.70
N THR A 247 -22.54 -18.70 -2.57
CA THR A 247 -23.81 -18.02 -2.28
C THR A 247 -24.53 -18.64 -1.09
N ALA A 248 -24.57 -19.99 -1.00
CA ALA A 248 -25.19 -20.69 0.14
C ALA A 248 -24.44 -20.41 1.45
N TRP A 249 -23.11 -20.45 1.44
CA TRP A 249 -22.29 -20.09 2.60
C TRP A 249 -22.51 -18.63 3.03
N ALA A 250 -22.54 -17.70 2.05
CA ALA A 250 -22.76 -16.29 2.33
C ALA A 250 -24.15 -16.02 2.93
N ASP A 251 -25.21 -16.70 2.47
CA ASP A 251 -26.55 -16.60 3.07
C ASP A 251 -26.56 -17.08 4.51
N GLU A 252 -25.90 -18.22 4.80
CA GLU A 252 -25.80 -18.78 6.15
C GLU A 252 -25.05 -17.84 7.08
N MET A 253 -23.86 -17.34 6.68
CA MET A 253 -22.99 -16.53 7.53
C MET A 253 -23.52 -15.10 7.73
N THR A 254 -24.10 -14.47 6.70
CA THR A 254 -24.72 -13.15 6.85
C THR A 254 -25.90 -13.18 7.82
N ARG A 255 -26.73 -14.22 7.78
CA ARG A 255 -27.81 -14.41 8.78
C ARG A 255 -27.25 -14.60 10.18
N HIS A 256 -26.14 -15.33 10.33
CA HIS A 256 -25.48 -15.51 11.61
C HIS A 256 -24.98 -14.19 12.18
N VAL A 257 -24.27 -13.38 11.37
CA VAL A 257 -23.84 -12.03 11.79
C VAL A 257 -25.04 -11.18 12.21
N LYS A 258 -26.12 -11.13 11.41
CA LYS A 258 -27.33 -10.34 11.71
C LYS A 258 -28.05 -10.82 12.97
N SER A 259 -27.97 -12.08 13.32
CA SER A 259 -28.55 -12.60 14.55
C SER A 259 -27.88 -12.03 15.82
N ILE A 260 -26.63 -11.59 15.71
CA ILE A 260 -25.82 -11.04 16.80
C ILE A 260 -25.76 -9.51 16.73
N ALA A 261 -25.42 -8.97 15.55
CA ALA A 261 -25.16 -7.54 15.31
C ALA A 261 -26.24 -6.93 14.39
N HIS A 262 -27.51 -6.97 14.80
CA HIS A 262 -28.66 -6.60 13.99
C HIS A 262 -28.70 -5.13 13.57
N ARG A 263 -27.97 -4.24 14.24
CA ARG A 263 -27.91 -2.80 13.93
C ARG A 263 -26.81 -2.44 12.91
N GLN A 264 -25.75 -3.20 12.87
CA GLN A 264 -24.63 -2.95 11.95
C GLN A 264 -24.93 -3.55 10.58
N LEU A 265 -24.34 -2.95 9.56
CA LEU A 265 -24.48 -3.42 8.19
C LEU A 265 -23.64 -4.69 7.96
N VAL A 266 -24.03 -5.46 6.95
CA VAL A 266 -23.30 -6.66 6.54
C VAL A 266 -23.09 -6.61 5.03
N SER A 267 -21.87 -6.96 4.59
CA SER A 267 -21.52 -7.24 3.20
C SER A 267 -20.76 -8.57 3.09
N VAL A 268 -20.56 -9.06 1.88
CA VAL A 268 -19.79 -10.28 1.64
C VAL A 268 -18.31 -9.98 1.59
N GLY A 269 -17.90 -8.88 0.97
CA GLY A 269 -16.50 -8.47 0.77
C GLY A 269 -15.88 -9.08 -0.48
N ASP A 270 -16.72 -9.48 -1.46
CA ASP A 270 -16.30 -10.05 -2.73
C ASP A 270 -15.77 -8.98 -3.71
N GLU A 271 -14.98 -9.41 -4.70
CA GLU A 271 -14.40 -8.54 -5.71
C GLU A 271 -15.39 -8.10 -6.79
N GLY A 272 -16.60 -8.69 -6.80
CA GLY A 272 -17.65 -8.26 -7.70
C GLY A 272 -17.73 -9.04 -9.01
N PHE A 273 -17.05 -10.17 -9.17
CA PHE A 273 -17.11 -10.95 -10.41
C PHE A 273 -18.52 -11.38 -10.75
N PHE A 274 -18.84 -11.32 -12.04
CA PHE A 274 -20.15 -11.68 -12.55
C PHE A 274 -20.16 -13.13 -13.05
N CYS A 275 -21.34 -13.70 -13.09
CA CYS A 275 -21.57 -15.02 -13.68
C CYS A 275 -22.60 -14.90 -14.82
N ASP A 276 -22.18 -14.31 -15.95
CA ASP A 276 -23.07 -14.04 -17.09
C ASP A 276 -23.13 -15.21 -18.07
N ASP A 277 -21.96 -15.71 -18.44
CA ASP A 277 -21.81 -16.75 -19.46
C ASP A 277 -20.60 -17.65 -19.11
N PRO A 278 -20.83 -18.88 -18.62
CA PRO A 278 -19.77 -19.82 -18.29
C PRO A 278 -18.85 -20.19 -19.47
N THR A 279 -19.23 -19.87 -20.70
CA THR A 279 -18.42 -20.12 -21.91
C THR A 279 -17.59 -18.94 -22.36
N SER A 280 -17.74 -17.78 -21.68
CA SER A 280 -16.98 -16.57 -21.99
C SER A 280 -15.49 -16.77 -21.75
N ALA A 281 -14.67 -16.22 -22.65
CA ALA A 281 -13.23 -16.12 -22.44
C ALA A 281 -12.85 -15.07 -21.37
N ASP A 282 -13.75 -14.16 -21.04
CA ASP A 282 -13.54 -13.18 -19.98
C ASP A 282 -13.78 -13.83 -18.61
N TRP A 283 -12.70 -14.12 -17.92
CA TRP A 283 -12.71 -14.80 -16.62
C TRP A 283 -13.44 -13.99 -15.53
N THR A 284 -13.56 -12.66 -15.69
CA THR A 284 -14.27 -11.80 -14.73
C THR A 284 -15.79 -11.94 -14.80
N THR A 285 -16.30 -12.64 -15.84
CA THR A 285 -17.74 -12.81 -16.12
C THR A 285 -18.16 -14.24 -16.41
N ASN A 286 -17.22 -15.20 -16.38
CA ASN A 286 -17.46 -16.58 -16.81
C ASN A 286 -17.76 -17.56 -15.68
N CYS A 287 -18.06 -17.10 -14.48
CA CYS A 287 -18.32 -17.92 -13.29
C CYS A 287 -17.11 -18.72 -12.77
N GLY A 288 -15.95 -18.68 -13.45
CA GLY A 288 -14.80 -19.55 -13.18
C GLY A 288 -14.15 -19.33 -11.82
N GLU A 289 -14.34 -18.15 -11.20
CA GLU A 289 -13.88 -17.86 -9.86
C GLU A 289 -14.84 -18.35 -8.76
N GLY A 290 -16.01 -18.88 -9.13
CA GLY A 290 -17.04 -19.32 -8.19
C GLY A 290 -17.78 -18.16 -7.50
N VAL A 291 -17.75 -16.97 -8.10
CA VAL A 291 -18.43 -15.77 -7.61
C VAL A 291 -19.55 -15.39 -8.57
N ASP A 292 -20.72 -15.07 -8.04
CA ASP A 292 -21.80 -14.35 -8.72
C ASP A 292 -22.23 -13.18 -7.83
N SER A 293 -21.63 -12.02 -8.06
CA SER A 293 -21.89 -10.80 -7.28
C SER A 293 -23.37 -10.38 -7.35
N VAL A 294 -24.09 -10.70 -8.45
CA VAL A 294 -25.52 -10.44 -8.57
C VAL A 294 -26.32 -11.37 -7.65
N ALA A 295 -25.98 -12.64 -7.56
CA ALA A 295 -26.61 -13.57 -6.63
C ALA A 295 -26.35 -13.19 -5.18
N LEU A 296 -25.09 -12.89 -4.83
CA LEU A 296 -24.68 -12.42 -3.50
C LEU A 296 -25.43 -11.14 -3.11
N SER A 297 -25.56 -10.19 -4.04
CA SER A 297 -26.28 -8.93 -3.79
C SER A 297 -27.76 -9.12 -3.49
N LYS A 298 -28.39 -10.21 -3.91
CA LYS A 298 -29.81 -10.53 -3.65
C LYS A 298 -30.07 -11.13 -2.27
N LEU A 299 -29.03 -11.59 -1.57
CA LEU A 299 -29.19 -12.23 -0.26
C LEU A 299 -29.86 -11.29 0.76
N PRO A 300 -30.91 -11.72 1.45
CA PRO A 300 -31.72 -10.83 2.30
C PRO A 300 -30.92 -10.16 3.43
N ALA A 301 -29.91 -10.85 3.98
CA ALA A 301 -29.10 -10.37 5.10
C ALA A 301 -27.89 -9.53 4.66
N VAL A 302 -27.60 -9.43 3.37
CA VAL A 302 -26.62 -8.50 2.80
C VAL A 302 -27.23 -7.11 2.73
N ASP A 303 -26.64 -6.15 3.41
CA ASP A 303 -27.11 -4.75 3.43
C ASP A 303 -26.43 -3.88 2.38
N VAL A 304 -25.14 -4.11 2.13
CA VAL A 304 -24.29 -3.33 1.23
C VAL A 304 -23.64 -4.26 0.22
N VAL A 305 -23.73 -3.90 -1.05
CA VAL A 305 -22.98 -4.58 -2.12
C VAL A 305 -21.57 -4.03 -2.11
N SER A 306 -20.57 -4.89 -2.03
CA SER A 306 -19.16 -4.56 -2.13
C SER A 306 -18.60 -5.06 -3.45
N TYR A 307 -17.59 -4.40 -3.99
CA TYR A 307 -16.76 -4.87 -5.10
C TYR A 307 -15.40 -4.18 -5.06
N HIS A 308 -14.41 -4.80 -5.72
CA HIS A 308 -13.04 -4.30 -5.82
C HIS A 308 -12.66 -3.98 -7.26
N LEU A 309 -11.52 -3.31 -7.48
CA LEU A 309 -11.09 -2.89 -8.81
C LEU A 309 -9.56 -2.77 -8.90
N TYR A 310 -8.94 -3.76 -9.54
CA TYR A 310 -7.51 -3.81 -9.86
C TYR A 310 -7.31 -4.23 -11.33
N PRO A 311 -7.65 -3.36 -12.30
CA PRO A 311 -7.72 -3.77 -13.70
C PRO A 311 -6.37 -4.23 -14.25
N ASP A 312 -5.27 -3.61 -13.86
CA ASP A 312 -3.92 -4.00 -14.28
C ASP A 312 -3.54 -5.42 -13.80
N HIS A 313 -3.85 -5.79 -12.55
CA HIS A 313 -3.70 -7.17 -12.05
C HIS A 313 -4.61 -8.17 -12.78
N TRP A 314 -5.74 -7.71 -13.29
CA TRP A 314 -6.72 -8.55 -14.00
C TRP A 314 -6.48 -8.60 -15.51
N GLY A 315 -5.39 -7.99 -16.02
CA GLY A 315 -5.08 -7.91 -17.45
C GLY A 315 -6.05 -7.02 -18.21
N LYS A 316 -6.59 -5.99 -17.55
CA LYS A 316 -7.51 -4.99 -18.07
C LYS A 316 -6.89 -3.60 -18.00
N ASP A 317 -7.57 -2.60 -18.54
CA ASP A 317 -7.14 -1.20 -18.49
C ASP A 317 -8.03 -0.32 -17.60
N ALA A 318 -7.63 0.94 -17.43
CA ALA A 318 -8.37 1.89 -16.62
C ALA A 318 -9.77 2.22 -17.19
N ALA A 319 -9.95 2.16 -18.53
CA ALA A 319 -11.23 2.40 -19.18
C ALA A 319 -12.22 1.26 -18.87
N TRP A 320 -11.76 0.02 -18.91
CA TRP A 320 -12.53 -1.13 -18.44
C TRP A 320 -12.96 -0.96 -16.97
N GLY A 321 -12.05 -0.42 -16.11
CA GLY A 321 -12.39 -0.11 -14.71
C GLY A 321 -13.56 0.87 -14.58
N THR A 322 -13.66 1.86 -15.46
CA THR A 322 -14.78 2.81 -15.51
C THR A 322 -16.11 2.10 -15.85
N GLU A 323 -16.07 1.14 -16.78
CA GLU A 323 -17.24 0.31 -17.14
C GLU A 323 -17.63 -0.61 -15.98
N TRP A 324 -16.65 -1.19 -15.28
CA TRP A 324 -16.83 -2.03 -14.11
C TRP A 324 -17.58 -1.29 -12.98
N ILE A 325 -17.15 -0.08 -12.64
CA ILE A 325 -17.83 0.79 -11.67
C ILE A 325 -19.27 1.07 -12.10
N THR A 326 -19.47 1.42 -13.37
CA THR A 326 -20.79 1.75 -13.92
C THR A 326 -21.73 0.55 -13.82
N ARG A 327 -21.24 -0.63 -14.15
CA ARG A 327 -22.01 -1.89 -14.10
C ARG A 327 -22.44 -2.23 -12.67
N HIS A 328 -21.52 -2.18 -11.69
CA HIS A 328 -21.84 -2.47 -10.29
C HIS A 328 -22.87 -1.49 -9.71
N ALA A 329 -22.73 -0.21 -10.02
CA ALA A 329 -23.73 0.78 -9.63
C ALA A 329 -25.12 0.50 -10.24
N HIS A 330 -25.16 -0.01 -11.48
CA HIS A 330 -26.42 -0.38 -12.14
C HIS A 330 -27.06 -1.62 -11.52
N GLU A 331 -26.29 -2.68 -11.28
CA GLU A 331 -26.79 -3.94 -10.70
C GLU A 331 -27.28 -3.72 -9.26
N ALA A 332 -26.55 -2.95 -8.45
CA ALA A 332 -26.97 -2.64 -7.08
C ALA A 332 -28.32 -1.87 -7.03
N LYS A 333 -28.57 -0.97 -7.98
CA LYS A 333 -29.88 -0.29 -8.12
C LYS A 333 -31.01 -1.26 -8.41
N LYS A 334 -30.80 -2.30 -9.22
CA LYS A 334 -31.83 -3.31 -9.53
C LYS A 334 -32.27 -4.06 -8.28
N VAL A 335 -31.34 -4.35 -7.37
CA VAL A 335 -31.63 -5.02 -6.10
C VAL A 335 -31.98 -4.04 -4.97
N ARG A 336 -31.96 -2.73 -5.26
CA ARG A 336 -32.26 -1.64 -4.31
C ARG A 336 -31.38 -1.71 -3.06
N LYS A 337 -30.08 -1.87 -3.26
CA LYS A 337 -29.08 -1.87 -2.18
C LYS A 337 -28.02 -0.79 -2.42
N PRO A 338 -27.49 -0.17 -1.34
CA PRO A 338 -26.32 0.67 -1.45
C PRO A 338 -25.12 -0.15 -1.95
N VAL A 339 -24.27 0.48 -2.76
CA VAL A 339 -23.06 -0.13 -3.28
C VAL A 339 -21.82 0.62 -2.82
N MET A 340 -20.78 -0.10 -2.51
CA MET A 340 -19.48 0.39 -2.06
C MET A 340 -18.39 -0.18 -2.97
N LEU A 341 -17.53 0.69 -3.51
CA LEU A 341 -16.25 0.29 -4.09
C LEU A 341 -15.29 0.06 -2.92
N GLY A 342 -15.18 -1.20 -2.48
CA GLY A 342 -14.51 -1.60 -1.24
C GLY A 342 -13.00 -1.51 -1.32
N GLU A 343 -12.44 -1.77 -2.51
CA GLU A 343 -11.04 -1.54 -2.82
C GLU A 343 -10.88 -1.07 -4.26
N PHE A 344 -9.90 -0.21 -4.50
CA PHE A 344 -9.43 0.09 -5.85
C PHE A 344 -7.99 0.56 -5.84
N GLY A 345 -7.29 0.21 -6.89
CA GLY A 345 -5.92 0.60 -7.13
C GLY A 345 -5.54 0.50 -8.60
N ILE A 346 -4.51 1.26 -8.99
CA ILE A 346 -3.78 1.10 -10.22
C ILE A 346 -2.29 1.25 -9.94
N HIS A 347 -1.50 0.34 -10.49
CA HIS A 347 -0.08 0.24 -10.18
C HIS A 347 0.72 1.39 -10.82
N ASP A 348 0.34 1.81 -12.05
CA ASP A 348 0.99 2.92 -12.73
C ASP A 348 0.80 4.25 -11.98
N LYS A 349 1.82 4.64 -11.23
CA LYS A 349 1.83 5.88 -10.43
C LYS A 349 1.74 7.13 -11.31
N SER A 350 2.19 7.09 -12.56
CA SER A 350 2.21 8.24 -13.46
C SER A 350 0.81 8.64 -13.95
N THR A 351 -0.12 7.70 -14.03
CA THR A 351 -1.51 7.93 -14.44
C THR A 351 -2.50 7.89 -13.28
N ARG A 352 -2.07 7.45 -12.10
CA ARG A 352 -2.90 7.17 -10.92
C ARG A 352 -3.82 8.33 -10.55
N ASN A 353 -3.31 9.55 -10.55
CA ASN A 353 -4.06 10.72 -10.13
C ASN A 353 -5.28 10.96 -11.04
N VAL A 354 -5.10 10.91 -12.36
CA VAL A 354 -6.18 11.06 -13.35
C VAL A 354 -7.15 9.90 -13.29
N VAL A 355 -6.64 8.67 -13.22
CA VAL A 355 -7.46 7.45 -13.16
C VAL A 355 -8.34 7.44 -11.90
N TYR A 356 -7.78 7.75 -10.74
CA TYR A 356 -8.55 7.82 -9.49
C TYR A 356 -9.60 8.92 -9.53
N ARG A 357 -9.30 10.04 -10.19
CA ARG A 357 -10.28 11.08 -10.44
C ARG A 357 -11.45 10.57 -11.29
N ASP A 358 -11.18 9.94 -12.42
CA ASP A 358 -12.21 9.45 -13.34
C ASP A 358 -13.07 8.37 -12.70
N TRP A 359 -12.45 7.43 -11.96
CA TRP A 359 -13.16 6.37 -11.26
C TRP A 359 -14.06 6.91 -10.14
N THR A 360 -13.56 7.84 -9.33
CA THR A 360 -14.38 8.43 -8.25
C THR A 360 -15.49 9.30 -8.80
N ASP A 361 -15.28 10.08 -9.87
CA ASP A 361 -16.34 10.82 -10.56
C ASP A 361 -17.40 9.87 -11.15
N THR A 362 -17.00 8.76 -11.73
CA THR A 362 -17.90 7.71 -12.25
C THR A 362 -18.73 7.09 -11.12
N ALA A 363 -18.07 6.72 -10.01
CA ALA A 363 -18.74 6.19 -8.83
C ALA A 363 -19.78 7.17 -8.26
N ILE A 364 -19.41 8.46 -8.14
CA ILE A 364 -20.31 9.52 -7.68
C ILE A 364 -21.51 9.68 -8.62
N ALA A 365 -21.25 9.77 -9.93
CA ALA A 365 -22.30 9.89 -10.95
C ALA A 365 -23.22 8.66 -10.98
N GLY A 366 -22.67 7.47 -10.81
CA GLY A 366 -23.39 6.20 -10.69
C GLY A 366 -24.26 6.09 -9.44
N GLY A 367 -24.03 6.93 -8.42
CA GLY A 367 -24.74 6.91 -7.15
C GLY A 367 -24.17 5.94 -6.13
N THR A 368 -22.91 5.50 -6.30
CA THR A 368 -22.17 4.69 -5.31
C THR A 368 -22.19 5.36 -3.95
N SER A 369 -22.41 4.60 -2.88
CA SER A 369 -22.54 5.11 -1.51
C SER A 369 -21.20 5.54 -0.92
N GLY A 370 -20.12 4.90 -1.33
CA GLY A 370 -18.77 5.25 -0.92
C GLY A 370 -17.71 4.48 -1.68
N PHE A 371 -16.47 4.91 -1.52
CA PHE A 371 -15.31 4.30 -2.13
C PHE A 371 -14.09 4.35 -1.19
N LEU A 372 -13.29 3.29 -1.22
CA LEU A 372 -12.13 3.06 -0.35
C LEU A 372 -10.95 2.64 -1.23
N TYR A 373 -9.94 3.48 -1.35
CA TYR A 373 -8.77 3.12 -2.14
C TYR A 373 -7.82 2.19 -1.36
N TRP A 374 -7.02 1.45 -2.06
CA TRP A 374 -5.93 0.66 -1.53
C TRP A 374 -4.60 1.37 -1.80
N ILE A 375 -3.78 1.75 -0.78
CA ILE A 375 -4.04 1.85 0.63
C ILE A 375 -3.50 3.21 1.15
N LEU A 376 -4.04 3.71 2.27
CA LEU A 376 -3.42 4.80 3.02
C LEU A 376 -2.35 4.22 3.93
N SER A 377 -1.11 4.64 3.76
CA SER A 377 -0.03 4.32 4.69
C SER A 377 0.54 5.59 5.32
N GLY A 378 0.95 5.48 6.57
CA GLY A 378 1.53 6.55 7.37
C GLY A 378 3.02 6.36 7.62
N VAL A 379 3.48 6.81 8.79
CA VAL A 379 4.86 6.65 9.24
C VAL A 379 5.01 5.51 10.24
N GLN A 380 6.19 4.94 10.29
CA GLN A 380 6.59 3.92 11.26
C GLN A 380 7.02 4.56 12.60
N ASP A 381 7.27 3.72 13.61
CA ASP A 381 7.68 4.17 14.94
C ASP A 381 9.02 4.93 14.95
N ASP A 382 9.87 4.72 13.96
CA ASP A 382 11.16 5.42 13.77
C ASP A 382 11.02 6.72 12.96
N GLY A 383 9.81 7.05 12.49
CA GLY A 383 9.50 8.24 11.70
C GLY A 383 9.71 8.05 10.20
N SER A 384 10.17 6.90 9.74
CA SER A 384 10.22 6.58 8.31
C SER A 384 8.83 6.27 7.77
N ARG A 385 8.62 6.40 6.46
CA ARG A 385 7.37 5.99 5.82
C ARG A 385 7.21 4.48 5.88
N TYR A 386 5.97 4.01 6.11
CA TYR A 386 5.66 2.59 5.93
C TYR A 386 5.89 2.20 4.47
N PRO A 387 6.67 1.16 4.17
CA PRO A 387 7.05 0.83 2.80
C PRO A 387 5.85 0.54 1.89
N ASP A 388 5.98 0.90 0.62
CA ASP A 388 5.01 0.60 -0.43
C ASP A 388 5.31 -0.80 -1.01
N TYR A 389 4.93 -1.85 -0.28
CA TYR A 389 5.27 -3.23 -0.63
C TYR A 389 4.59 -3.75 -1.90
N ASP A 390 3.42 -3.21 -2.22
CA ASP A 390 2.59 -3.68 -3.34
C ASP A 390 2.43 -2.65 -4.46
N GLY A 391 3.09 -1.50 -4.34
CA GLY A 391 3.06 -0.44 -5.34
C GLY A 391 1.80 0.42 -5.36
N TYR A 392 0.84 0.21 -4.45
CA TYR A 392 -0.44 0.92 -4.43
C TYR A 392 -0.56 2.01 -3.37
N THR A 393 0.40 2.11 -2.46
CA THR A 393 0.35 3.05 -1.33
C THR A 393 0.16 4.50 -1.80
N VAL A 394 -0.74 5.19 -1.10
CA VAL A 394 -0.90 6.65 -1.15
C VAL A 394 -0.58 7.20 0.23
N TYR A 395 0.43 8.03 0.31
CA TYR A 395 0.74 8.78 1.52
C TYR A 395 0.00 10.11 1.52
N CYS A 396 -0.35 10.60 2.71
CA CYS A 396 -0.92 11.92 2.90
C CYS A 396 0.02 12.80 3.74
N PRO A 397 0.27 14.06 3.32
CA PRO A 397 -0.24 14.72 2.11
C PRO A 397 0.48 14.31 0.83
N SER A 398 -0.26 14.25 -0.27
CA SER A 398 0.28 14.09 -1.63
C SER A 398 -0.76 14.61 -2.65
N PRO A 399 -0.38 14.79 -3.94
CA PRO A 399 -1.34 15.14 -4.99
C PRO A 399 -2.50 14.15 -5.08
N VAL A 400 -2.21 12.84 -5.10
CA VAL A 400 -3.24 11.78 -5.17
C VAL A 400 -4.14 11.81 -3.93
N CYS A 401 -3.57 11.99 -2.73
CA CYS A 401 -4.37 12.17 -1.50
C CYS A 401 -5.30 13.39 -1.60
N THR A 402 -4.83 14.50 -2.17
CA THR A 402 -5.63 15.70 -2.39
C THR A 402 -6.79 15.44 -3.35
N THR A 403 -6.56 14.72 -4.44
CA THR A 403 -7.60 14.29 -5.38
C THR A 403 -8.66 13.44 -4.71
N LEU A 404 -8.27 12.44 -3.92
CA LEU A 404 -9.17 11.58 -3.18
C LEU A 404 -9.95 12.34 -2.09
N SER A 405 -9.31 13.29 -1.41
CA SER A 405 -9.96 14.20 -0.45
C SER A 405 -11.03 15.06 -1.12
N ASN A 406 -10.73 15.63 -2.29
CA ASN A 406 -11.68 16.41 -3.09
C ASN A 406 -12.85 15.53 -3.55
N ALA A 407 -12.60 14.31 -4.03
CA ALA A 407 -13.65 13.34 -4.36
C ALA A 407 -14.50 12.99 -3.12
N GLY A 408 -13.86 12.85 -1.95
CA GLY A 408 -14.53 12.65 -0.67
C GLY A 408 -15.47 13.79 -0.29
N ALA A 409 -15.07 15.03 -0.51
CA ALA A 409 -15.95 16.18 -0.33
C ALA A 409 -17.12 16.16 -1.33
N ALA A 410 -16.83 15.85 -2.61
CA ALA A 410 -17.83 15.79 -3.68
C ALA A 410 -18.89 14.70 -3.44
N VAL A 411 -18.52 13.49 -3.01
CA VAL A 411 -19.47 12.40 -2.73
C VAL A 411 -20.42 12.76 -1.58
N ARG A 412 -19.97 13.55 -0.61
CA ARG A 412 -20.79 14.11 0.48
C ARG A 412 -21.64 15.29 0.07
N GLY A 413 -21.57 15.70 -1.20
CA GLY A 413 -22.42 16.76 -1.76
C GLY A 413 -21.79 18.16 -1.75
N ASP A 414 -20.51 18.28 -1.46
CA ASP A 414 -19.79 19.55 -1.62
C ASP A 414 -19.65 19.88 -3.11
N LYS A 415 -20.15 21.02 -3.51
CA LYS A 415 -20.11 21.50 -4.89
C LYS A 415 -19.17 22.69 -5.08
N ARG A 416 -18.45 23.07 -4.03
CA ARG A 416 -17.50 24.19 -4.13
C ARG A 416 -16.35 23.82 -5.05
N PRO A 417 -15.99 24.73 -5.94
CA PRO A 417 -14.85 24.49 -6.81
C PRO A 417 -13.55 24.54 -6.01
N TRP A 418 -12.76 23.47 -6.09
CA TRP A 418 -11.42 23.42 -5.52
C TRP A 418 -10.35 23.84 -6.55
N PRO A 419 -9.14 24.24 -6.09
CA PRO A 419 -8.02 24.54 -6.96
C PRO A 419 -7.61 23.32 -7.79
N PRO A 420 -6.92 23.48 -8.93
CA PRO A 420 -6.33 22.34 -9.62
C PRO A 420 -5.31 21.62 -8.73
N VAL A 421 -5.12 20.36 -8.99
CA VAL A 421 -4.11 19.50 -8.35
C VAL A 421 -3.05 19.20 -9.39
N ALA A 422 -1.83 19.68 -9.16
CA ALA A 422 -0.66 19.31 -9.93
C ALA A 422 -0.04 18.05 -9.33
N ASP A 423 0.37 17.12 -10.19
CA ASP A 423 1.01 15.87 -9.79
C ASP A 423 2.49 15.88 -10.21
N HIS A 424 3.29 15.01 -9.60
CA HIS A 424 4.71 14.91 -9.94
C HIS A 424 4.90 14.24 -11.30
N ASP A 425 5.89 14.74 -12.07
CA ASP A 425 6.26 14.21 -13.37
C ASP A 425 7.68 13.67 -13.34
N THR A 426 7.89 12.51 -13.90
CA THR A 426 9.20 11.88 -14.01
C THR A 426 9.54 11.53 -15.45
N SER A 427 10.82 11.59 -15.80
CA SER A 427 11.33 11.10 -17.09
C SER A 427 12.75 10.59 -16.91
N THR A 428 13.07 9.49 -17.59
CA THR A 428 14.44 8.96 -17.65
C THR A 428 14.95 9.06 -19.07
N VAL A 429 16.18 9.55 -19.24
CA VAL A 429 16.82 9.69 -20.56
C VAL A 429 18.24 9.17 -20.53
N GLU A 430 18.75 8.76 -21.69
CA GLU A 430 20.14 8.38 -21.87
C GLU A 430 21.08 9.58 -21.69
N PHE A 431 22.36 9.32 -21.39
CA PHE A 431 23.39 10.33 -21.21
C PHE A 431 23.42 11.36 -22.35
N GLY A 432 23.40 12.63 -21.99
CA GLY A 432 23.44 13.74 -22.95
C GLY A 432 22.13 13.94 -23.73
N GLN A 433 21.08 13.17 -23.52
CA GLN A 433 19.81 13.33 -24.21
C GLN A 433 18.89 14.34 -23.50
N VAL A 434 18.13 15.08 -24.30
CA VAL A 434 17.12 16.03 -23.82
C VAL A 434 15.86 15.25 -23.40
N ALA A 435 15.40 15.46 -22.17
CA ALA A 435 14.12 14.93 -21.73
C ALA A 435 12.94 15.80 -22.14
N THR A 436 11.77 15.18 -22.28
CA THR A 436 10.51 15.84 -22.59
C THR A 436 9.43 15.39 -21.63
N LEU A 437 8.82 16.33 -20.90
CA LEU A 437 7.72 16.09 -19.96
C LEU A 437 6.47 16.82 -20.44
N ARG A 438 5.29 16.30 -19.99
CA ARG A 438 3.98 16.88 -20.28
C ARG A 438 3.17 17.05 -18.99
N PRO A 439 3.58 17.95 -18.08
CA PRO A 439 3.03 18.02 -16.72
C PRO A 439 1.51 18.13 -16.67
N ALA A 440 0.93 18.90 -17.61
CA ALA A 440 -0.53 19.05 -17.67
C ALA A 440 -1.30 17.75 -18.02
N ALA A 441 -0.64 16.63 -18.31
CA ALA A 441 -1.30 15.37 -18.68
C ALA A 441 -1.85 14.61 -17.47
N ASN A 442 -1.16 14.69 -16.33
CA ASN A 442 -1.57 14.06 -15.06
C ASN A 442 -2.17 15.07 -14.06
N ASP A 443 -2.20 16.35 -14.40
CA ASP A 443 -2.79 17.43 -13.59
C ASP A 443 -4.31 17.47 -13.70
N ILE A 444 -4.99 17.75 -12.58
CA ILE A 444 -6.44 17.74 -12.48
C ILE A 444 -7.00 19.14 -12.22
N ALA A 445 -8.06 19.50 -12.93
CA ALA A 445 -8.86 20.68 -12.64
C ALA A 445 -10.27 20.29 -12.15
N TRP A 446 -10.91 21.15 -11.36
CA TRP A 446 -12.28 20.97 -10.92
C TRP A 446 -13.26 20.67 -12.07
N ARG A 447 -13.10 21.36 -13.19
CA ARG A 447 -13.85 21.12 -14.43
C ARG A 447 -12.95 21.39 -15.64
N GLY A 448 -12.99 20.49 -16.61
CA GLY A 448 -12.16 20.58 -17.80
C GLY A 448 -10.68 20.25 -17.48
N THR A 449 -9.77 20.96 -18.12
CA THR A 449 -8.33 20.74 -18.03
C THR A 449 -7.62 21.95 -17.42
N VAL A 450 -6.44 21.73 -16.86
CA VAL A 450 -5.51 22.82 -16.51
C VAL A 450 -5.06 23.57 -17.77
N ARG A 451 -4.50 24.75 -17.59
CA ARG A 451 -3.99 25.57 -18.70
C ARG A 451 -2.48 25.37 -18.82
N ALA A 452 -2.07 24.37 -19.56
CA ALA A 452 -0.65 24.00 -19.72
C ALA A 452 0.28 25.20 -20.03
N ALA A 453 -0.18 26.19 -20.81
CA ALA A 453 0.59 27.41 -21.10
C ALA A 453 0.84 28.33 -19.88
N THR A 454 0.20 28.04 -18.74
CA THR A 454 0.38 28.80 -17.49
C THR A 454 1.37 28.15 -16.53
N LEU A 455 1.96 27.01 -16.88
CA LEU A 455 3.01 26.37 -16.08
C LEU A 455 4.06 27.42 -15.69
N ASP A 456 4.43 27.41 -14.44
CA ASP A 456 5.43 28.26 -13.82
C ASP A 456 6.50 27.35 -13.21
N LEU A 457 7.70 27.40 -13.74
CA LEU A 457 8.80 26.48 -13.41
C LEU A 457 9.60 26.90 -12.17
N ASP A 458 9.26 28.05 -11.57
CA ASP A 458 9.81 28.47 -10.28
C ASP A 458 8.74 29.21 -9.48
N PRO A 459 7.86 28.47 -8.76
CA PRO A 459 6.79 29.06 -7.96
C PRO A 459 7.26 29.93 -6.80
N THR A 460 8.56 29.98 -6.50
CA THR A 460 9.13 30.81 -5.45
C THR A 460 9.38 32.23 -5.93
N GLU A 461 9.58 32.41 -7.24
CA GLU A 461 9.78 33.69 -7.87
C GLU A 461 8.46 34.34 -8.28
N ARG A 462 8.43 35.67 -8.34
CA ARG A 462 7.24 36.42 -8.70
C ARG A 462 7.00 36.43 -10.20
N GLY A 463 5.85 35.95 -10.64
CA GLY A 463 5.45 35.91 -12.05
C GLY A 463 5.61 34.49 -12.61
N GLN A 464 5.38 34.32 -13.90
CA GLN A 464 5.56 33.03 -14.57
C GLN A 464 7.02 32.88 -15.01
N GLN A 465 7.70 31.89 -14.48
CA GLN A 465 9.04 31.50 -14.94
C GLN A 465 8.91 30.40 -16.00
N LYS A 466 9.44 30.65 -17.20
CA LYS A 466 9.41 29.68 -18.28
C LYS A 466 10.72 28.91 -18.45
N ARG A 467 11.72 29.27 -17.64
CA ARG A 467 13.02 28.61 -17.58
C ARG A 467 13.50 28.60 -16.15
N VAL A 468 14.09 27.53 -15.74
CA VAL A 468 14.79 27.42 -14.46
C VAL A 468 16.06 26.59 -14.66
N THR A 469 17.18 27.11 -14.18
CA THR A 469 18.43 26.36 -14.11
C THR A 469 18.54 25.71 -12.74
N VAL A 470 18.78 24.41 -12.73
CA VAL A 470 18.97 23.58 -11.52
C VAL A 470 20.33 22.91 -11.59
N ASP A 471 20.71 22.25 -10.50
CA ASP A 471 21.86 21.35 -10.54
C ASP A 471 21.61 20.27 -11.62
N GLY A 472 22.54 20.19 -12.56
CA GLY A 472 22.48 19.23 -13.66
C GLY A 472 21.90 19.73 -14.98
N GLY A 473 21.31 20.93 -15.09
CA GLY A 473 20.82 21.42 -16.38
C GLY A 473 19.75 22.52 -16.33
N GLU A 474 18.98 22.65 -17.41
CA GLU A 474 17.94 23.67 -17.55
C GLU A 474 16.60 23.06 -17.96
N PHE A 475 15.55 23.38 -17.23
CA PHE A 475 14.16 23.13 -17.62
C PHE A 475 13.61 24.34 -18.40
N ALA A 476 12.90 24.09 -19.52
CA ALA A 476 12.32 25.13 -20.35
C ALA A 476 10.90 24.76 -20.80
N LEU A 477 9.94 25.68 -20.59
CA LEU A 477 8.54 25.54 -21.00
C LEU A 477 8.36 26.02 -22.46
N GLY A 478 7.87 25.13 -23.32
CA GLY A 478 7.43 25.41 -24.68
C GLY A 478 6.03 26.05 -24.76
N GLY A 479 5.69 26.58 -25.93
CA GLY A 479 4.40 27.24 -26.16
C GLY A 479 3.18 26.31 -26.11
N ASP A 480 3.39 25.02 -26.25
CA ASP A 480 2.38 23.95 -26.23
C ASP A 480 2.19 23.33 -24.82
N GLY A 481 2.92 23.83 -23.82
CA GLY A 481 2.88 23.30 -22.45
C GLY A 481 3.80 22.09 -22.23
N VAL A 482 4.64 21.77 -23.20
CA VAL A 482 5.70 20.78 -23.06
C VAL A 482 6.87 21.39 -22.33
N VAL A 483 7.44 20.68 -21.38
CA VAL A 483 8.66 21.05 -20.67
C VAL A 483 9.81 20.19 -21.20
N THR A 484 10.91 20.81 -21.58
CA THR A 484 12.14 20.13 -21.94
C THR A 484 13.18 20.33 -20.85
N PHE A 485 13.94 19.29 -20.55
CA PHE A 485 15.14 19.40 -19.72
C PHE A 485 16.36 19.13 -20.58
N THR A 486 17.30 20.06 -20.58
CA THR A 486 18.58 19.94 -21.27
C THR A 486 19.66 19.73 -20.23
N PRO A 487 20.27 18.52 -20.16
CA PRO A 487 21.36 18.27 -19.22
C PRO A 487 22.55 19.18 -19.47
N ALA A 488 23.26 19.55 -18.41
CA ALA A 488 24.58 20.14 -18.50
C ALA A 488 25.59 19.13 -19.07
N ASP A 489 26.68 19.63 -19.69
CA ASP A 489 27.72 18.76 -20.23
C ASP A 489 28.30 17.85 -19.15
N GLY A 490 28.26 16.53 -19.40
CA GLY A 490 28.78 15.51 -18.47
C GLY A 490 27.87 15.18 -17.27
N PHE A 491 26.68 15.73 -17.24
CA PHE A 491 25.74 15.43 -16.15
C PHE A 491 25.12 14.04 -16.30
N ALA A 492 25.18 13.26 -15.23
CA ALA A 492 24.39 12.06 -14.97
C ALA A 492 23.81 12.17 -13.56
N GLY A 493 22.65 11.59 -13.32
CA GLY A 493 21.96 11.68 -12.04
C GLY A 493 20.60 12.36 -12.14
N ARG A 494 20.06 12.79 -11.00
CA ARG A 494 18.71 13.33 -10.88
C ARG A 494 18.71 14.85 -10.86
N ALA A 495 17.92 15.46 -11.73
CA ALA A 495 17.64 16.90 -11.75
C ALA A 495 16.18 17.14 -11.38
N THR A 496 15.91 18.08 -10.47
CA THR A 496 14.57 18.39 -10.00
C THR A 496 14.27 19.88 -10.12
N ALA A 497 13.12 20.20 -10.72
CA ALA A 497 12.52 21.53 -10.67
C ALA A 497 11.11 21.43 -10.06
N HIS A 498 10.60 22.57 -9.59
CA HIS A 498 9.26 22.66 -9.04
C HIS A 498 8.36 23.43 -9.99
N TYR A 499 7.09 23.06 -10.08
CA TYR A 499 6.17 23.80 -10.91
C TYR A 499 4.81 24.04 -10.25
N ARG A 500 4.06 24.98 -10.83
CA ARG A 500 2.65 25.26 -10.53
C ARG A 500 1.91 25.52 -11.83
N VAL A 501 0.61 25.22 -11.85
CA VAL A 501 -0.25 25.44 -13.01
C VAL A 501 -1.56 26.11 -12.58
N TRP A 502 -2.26 26.76 -13.51
CA TRP A 502 -3.56 27.36 -13.26
C TRP A 502 -4.66 26.70 -14.09
N ASP A 503 -5.86 26.70 -13.54
CA ASP A 503 -7.07 26.31 -14.27
C ASP A 503 -7.67 27.47 -15.09
N ARG A 504 -8.79 27.20 -15.75
CA ARG A 504 -9.50 28.23 -16.54
C ARG A 504 -10.11 29.36 -15.71
N ALA A 505 -10.31 29.14 -14.41
CA ALA A 505 -10.79 30.14 -13.46
C ALA A 505 -9.64 30.91 -12.77
N TRP A 506 -8.41 30.72 -13.20
CA TRP A 506 -7.20 31.32 -12.64
C TRP A 506 -6.94 30.95 -11.16
N ARG A 507 -7.31 29.75 -10.78
CA ARG A 507 -6.92 29.18 -9.50
C ARG A 507 -5.61 28.45 -9.68
N ALA A 508 -4.66 28.70 -8.76
CA ALA A 508 -3.35 28.05 -8.78
C ALA A 508 -3.43 26.66 -8.14
N SER A 509 -2.67 25.72 -8.65
CA SER A 509 -2.47 24.40 -8.04
C SER A 509 -1.57 24.46 -6.80
N ASN A 510 -1.41 23.31 -6.13
CA ASN A 510 -0.23 23.03 -5.32
C ASN A 510 1.04 23.14 -6.16
N VAL A 511 2.18 23.13 -5.50
CA VAL A 511 3.49 22.92 -6.14
C VAL A 511 3.69 21.42 -6.35
N ALA A 512 4.21 21.01 -7.50
CA ALA A 512 4.60 19.66 -7.84
C ALA A 512 6.01 19.64 -8.44
N ASP A 513 6.60 18.46 -8.56
CA ASP A 513 7.98 18.28 -9.00
C ASP A 513 8.05 17.81 -10.45
N LEU A 514 9.05 18.31 -11.17
CA LEU A 514 9.53 17.78 -12.43
C LEU A 514 10.87 17.11 -12.15
N VAL A 515 10.95 15.81 -12.33
CA VAL A 515 12.15 15.04 -12.05
C VAL A 515 12.66 14.40 -13.32
N VAL A 516 13.91 14.67 -13.69
CA VAL A 516 14.57 14.00 -14.80
C VAL A 516 15.77 13.24 -14.28
N THR A 517 15.81 11.95 -14.60
CA THR A 517 16.96 11.08 -14.36
C THR A 517 17.74 10.95 -15.68
N VAL A 518 18.98 11.40 -15.69
CA VAL A 518 19.90 11.21 -16.80
C VAL A 518 20.79 10.01 -16.49
N LYS A 519 20.71 8.96 -17.32
CA LYS A 519 21.55 7.77 -17.14
C LYS A 519 23.04 8.13 -17.25
N PRO A 520 23.94 7.37 -16.61
CA PRO A 520 25.37 7.57 -16.73
C PRO A 520 25.87 7.47 -18.16
N ASP A 521 27.07 8.02 -18.40
CA ASP A 521 27.80 7.80 -19.64
C ASP A 521 28.07 6.27 -19.78
N PRO A 522 27.66 5.62 -20.89
CA PRO A 522 27.94 4.22 -21.12
C PRO A 522 29.44 3.86 -21.08
N ALA A 523 30.33 4.85 -21.26
CA ALA A 523 31.77 4.68 -21.05
C ALA A 523 32.18 4.58 -19.57
N GLY A 524 31.28 4.82 -18.64
CA GLY A 524 31.51 4.84 -17.19
C GLY A 524 30.98 3.62 -16.43
N VAL A 525 30.64 2.53 -17.13
CA VAL A 525 30.18 1.28 -16.46
C VAL A 525 31.24 0.75 -15.51
N GLN A 526 30.87 0.56 -14.25
CA GLN A 526 31.73 -0.06 -13.23
C GLN A 526 31.23 -1.46 -12.88
N THR A 527 31.98 -2.50 -13.23
CA THR A 527 31.72 -3.86 -12.76
C THR A 527 32.07 -3.95 -11.28
N LEU A 528 31.11 -4.36 -10.46
CA LEU A 528 31.29 -4.61 -9.03
C LEU A 528 31.74 -6.06 -8.76
N PHE A 529 31.10 -7.02 -9.46
CA PHE A 529 31.39 -8.45 -9.31
C PHE A 529 31.26 -9.16 -10.66
N SER A 530 32.28 -9.94 -11.03
CA SER A 530 32.31 -10.76 -12.25
C SER A 530 32.46 -12.26 -11.97
N PHE A 531 32.69 -12.62 -10.71
CA PHE A 531 32.81 -14.01 -10.21
C PHE A 531 33.90 -14.86 -10.90
N GLU A 532 34.82 -14.26 -11.61
CA GLU A 532 35.87 -14.96 -12.35
C GLU A 532 36.92 -15.64 -11.43
N THR A 533 37.09 -15.13 -10.21
CA THR A 533 38.10 -15.63 -9.26
C THR A 533 37.51 -16.41 -8.09
N GLY A 534 36.20 -16.67 -8.10
CA GLY A 534 35.51 -17.36 -7.03
C GLY A 534 34.09 -16.82 -6.84
N THR A 535 33.59 -16.83 -5.60
CA THR A 535 32.26 -16.27 -5.27
C THR A 535 32.32 -14.78 -4.88
N ASP A 536 33.49 -14.14 -4.95
CA ASP A 536 33.72 -12.75 -4.53
C ASP A 536 33.17 -12.43 -3.12
N GLY A 537 33.24 -13.44 -2.23
CA GLY A 537 32.72 -13.35 -0.86
C GLY A 537 31.22 -13.51 -0.70
N TRP A 538 30.46 -13.70 -1.79
CA TRP A 538 29.03 -13.90 -1.72
C TRP A 538 28.65 -15.19 -1.00
N GLY A 539 27.59 -15.12 -0.20
CA GLY A 539 27.04 -16.23 0.58
C GLY A 539 25.74 -15.87 1.27
N PRO A 540 25.16 -16.84 2.00
CA PRO A 540 24.08 -16.55 2.94
C PRO A 540 24.54 -15.55 4.00
N PRO A 541 23.74 -14.56 4.38
CA PRO A 541 24.12 -13.62 5.42
C PRO A 541 24.23 -14.31 6.78
N SER A 542 25.04 -13.76 7.67
CA SER A 542 25.30 -14.34 9.00
C SER A 542 24.04 -14.44 9.88
N TRP A 543 23.05 -13.61 9.63
CA TRP A 543 21.75 -13.61 10.33
C TRP A 543 20.74 -14.60 9.74
N GLU A 544 21.02 -15.19 8.54
CA GLU A 544 20.15 -16.19 7.90
C GLU A 544 20.99 -17.33 7.25
N PRO A 545 21.88 -18.01 8.01
CA PRO A 545 22.88 -18.93 7.43
C PRO A 545 22.28 -20.19 6.81
N GLY A 546 21.01 -20.50 7.10
CA GLY A 546 20.30 -21.68 6.58
C GLY A 546 19.52 -21.45 5.30
N VAL A 547 19.52 -20.24 4.74
CA VAL A 547 18.70 -19.88 3.56
C VAL A 547 19.12 -20.64 2.30
N GLY A 548 20.39 -21.03 2.16
CA GLY A 548 20.91 -21.77 1.00
C GLY A 548 22.44 -21.79 0.91
N SER A 549 22.95 -21.90 -0.32
CA SER A 549 24.38 -21.89 -0.59
C SER A 549 24.71 -21.18 -1.92
N VAL A 550 25.95 -20.75 -2.07
CA VAL A 550 26.47 -20.20 -3.33
C VAL A 550 27.74 -20.95 -3.77
N ALA A 551 27.95 -21.00 -5.08
CA ALA A 551 29.16 -21.57 -5.67
C ALA A 551 29.49 -20.86 -6.99
N GLN A 552 30.78 -20.75 -7.33
CA GLN A 552 31.18 -20.36 -8.69
C GLN A 552 30.71 -21.43 -9.68
N SER A 553 30.27 -21.04 -10.87
CA SER A 553 29.73 -21.95 -11.88
C SER A 553 30.06 -21.45 -13.30
N ASP A 554 30.40 -22.37 -14.18
CA ASP A 554 30.57 -22.16 -15.62
C ASP A 554 29.26 -22.36 -16.42
N ALA A 555 28.18 -22.68 -15.74
CA ALA A 555 26.90 -22.95 -16.39
C ALA A 555 26.20 -21.70 -16.95
N PHE A 556 26.57 -20.54 -16.45
CA PHE A 556 26.06 -19.24 -16.92
C PHE A 556 27.13 -18.18 -16.64
N ALA A 557 27.63 -17.55 -17.70
CA ALA A 557 28.57 -16.46 -17.64
C ALA A 557 28.23 -15.47 -18.79
N THR A 558 28.19 -14.21 -18.48
CA THR A 558 27.92 -13.11 -19.43
C THR A 558 29.09 -12.14 -19.48
N ASP A 559 29.93 -12.15 -18.44
CA ASP A 559 31.22 -11.46 -18.39
C ASP A 559 32.28 -12.49 -18.00
N GLY A 560 33.16 -12.84 -18.96
CA GLY A 560 34.22 -13.86 -18.74
C GLY A 560 33.76 -15.31 -18.91
N SER A 561 34.14 -16.17 -17.99
CA SER A 561 33.97 -17.65 -18.09
C SER A 561 33.11 -18.23 -16.96
N TYR A 562 32.95 -17.52 -15.89
CA TYR A 562 32.27 -17.98 -14.68
C TYR A 562 31.23 -16.96 -14.20
N GLY A 563 30.21 -17.42 -13.51
CA GLY A 563 29.25 -16.67 -12.78
C GLY A 563 29.00 -17.32 -11.41
N LEU A 564 28.01 -16.81 -10.69
CA LEU A 564 27.59 -17.29 -9.38
C LEU A 564 26.34 -18.16 -9.51
N ARG A 565 26.37 -19.37 -9.01
CA ARG A 565 25.18 -20.18 -8.78
C ARG A 565 24.71 -19.99 -7.33
N VAL A 566 23.44 -19.69 -7.15
CA VAL A 566 22.76 -19.56 -5.86
C VAL A 566 21.70 -20.63 -5.76
N ASP A 567 21.81 -21.51 -4.76
CA ASP A 567 20.82 -22.53 -4.44
C ASP A 567 20.09 -22.11 -3.16
N SER A 568 18.86 -21.62 -3.29
CA SER A 568 18.03 -21.16 -2.19
C SER A 568 17.07 -22.25 -1.73
N VAL A 569 17.02 -22.52 -0.43
CA VAL A 569 16.17 -23.56 0.19
C VAL A 569 14.81 -23.00 0.61
N THR A 570 14.81 -21.84 1.26
CA THR A 570 13.61 -21.24 1.87
C THR A 570 13.16 -19.95 1.20
N GLY A 571 13.98 -19.42 0.30
CA GLY A 571 13.90 -18.03 -0.16
C GLY A 571 14.59 -17.11 0.83
N GLY A 572 15.36 -16.13 0.33
CA GLY A 572 16.04 -15.16 1.17
C GLY A 572 17.15 -14.41 0.43
N TRP A 573 17.91 -13.66 1.19
CA TRP A 573 18.97 -12.79 0.70
C TRP A 573 20.31 -13.52 0.62
N PHE A 574 21.08 -13.25 -0.42
CA PHE A 574 22.43 -13.72 -0.63
C PHE A 574 23.31 -12.55 -1.03
N GLY A 575 24.45 -12.38 -0.41
CA GLY A 575 25.24 -11.18 -0.67
C GLY A 575 26.65 -11.26 -0.10
N THR A 576 27.31 -10.10 -0.07
CA THR A 576 28.70 -9.94 0.37
C THR A 576 28.89 -8.58 1.04
N SER A 577 29.95 -8.48 1.85
CA SER A 577 30.44 -7.23 2.41
C SER A 577 31.56 -6.66 1.55
N PHE A 578 31.56 -5.36 1.31
CA PHE A 578 32.68 -4.67 0.68
C PHE A 578 33.84 -4.49 1.68
N ALA A 579 35.08 -4.68 1.20
CA ALA A 579 36.28 -4.47 2.04
C ALA A 579 36.41 -3.00 2.50
N GLU A 580 36.04 -2.07 1.65
CA GLU A 580 35.88 -0.63 1.90
C GLU A 580 34.51 -0.22 1.37
N PRO A 581 33.86 0.77 1.99
CA PRO A 581 32.56 1.25 1.51
C PRO A 581 32.62 1.72 0.07
N VAL A 582 31.58 1.43 -0.69
CA VAL A 582 31.43 1.84 -2.10
C VAL A 582 30.47 3.00 -2.20
N ASP A 583 30.85 4.04 -2.91
CA ASP A 583 29.98 5.20 -3.21
C ASP A 583 29.17 4.90 -4.49
N LEU A 584 27.88 4.69 -4.33
CA LEU A 584 26.91 4.52 -5.40
C LEU A 584 25.99 5.75 -5.57
N SER A 585 26.23 6.85 -4.85
CA SER A 585 25.36 8.04 -4.86
C SER A 585 25.33 8.77 -6.23
N GLY A 586 26.37 8.59 -7.03
CA GLY A 586 26.47 9.12 -8.39
C GLY A 586 26.00 8.15 -9.48
N GLN A 587 25.57 6.94 -9.11
CA GLN A 587 25.12 5.93 -10.06
C GLN A 587 23.60 5.97 -10.19
N VAL A 588 23.08 5.62 -11.37
CA VAL A 588 21.64 5.66 -11.66
C VAL A 588 21.05 4.28 -11.66
N THR A 589 21.76 3.31 -12.23
CA THR A 589 21.22 1.96 -12.41
C THR A 589 22.21 0.92 -11.89
N LEU A 590 21.72 -0.06 -11.12
CA LEU A 590 22.43 -1.28 -10.83
C LEU A 590 21.87 -2.39 -11.70
N LYS A 591 22.75 -3.11 -12.34
CA LYS A 591 22.41 -4.22 -13.26
C LYS A 591 23.12 -5.49 -12.84
N TYR A 592 22.45 -6.61 -13.02
CA TYR A 592 23.06 -7.93 -12.94
C TYR A 592 22.39 -8.87 -13.92
N ASP A 593 23.21 -9.70 -14.53
CA ASP A 593 22.72 -10.69 -15.48
C ASP A 593 22.27 -11.92 -14.70
N LEU A 594 21.08 -12.45 -15.01
CA LEU A 594 20.43 -13.49 -14.25
C LEU A 594 19.79 -14.54 -15.17
N ARG A 595 19.89 -15.81 -14.74
CA ARG A 595 19.12 -16.92 -15.32
C ARG A 595 18.40 -17.66 -14.19
N THR A 596 17.08 -17.79 -14.32
CA THR A 596 16.25 -18.54 -13.37
C THR A 596 16.28 -20.04 -13.64
N ASP A 597 15.86 -20.81 -12.64
CA ASP A 597 15.65 -22.26 -12.78
C ASP A 597 14.54 -22.54 -13.82
N PRO A 598 14.68 -23.60 -14.64
CA PRO A 598 13.63 -23.98 -15.59
C PRO A 598 12.27 -24.34 -14.98
N SER A 599 12.23 -24.64 -13.69
CA SER A 599 11.01 -25.05 -12.99
C SER A 599 10.42 -24.01 -12.05
N VAL A 600 11.21 -22.98 -11.65
CA VAL A 600 10.81 -21.99 -10.63
C VAL A 600 11.30 -20.61 -11.04
N GLY A 601 10.40 -19.62 -10.97
CA GLY A 601 10.75 -18.21 -11.10
C GLY A 601 11.35 -17.65 -9.80
N THR A 602 11.86 -16.40 -9.87
CA THR A 602 12.38 -15.67 -8.71
C THR A 602 11.98 -14.22 -8.74
N ASN A 603 12.03 -13.55 -7.60
CA ASN A 603 11.99 -12.10 -7.55
C ASN A 603 13.38 -11.52 -7.81
N ALA A 604 13.49 -10.58 -8.74
CA ALA A 604 14.65 -9.71 -8.84
C ALA A 604 14.48 -8.58 -7.84
N ALA A 605 15.37 -8.51 -6.86
CA ALA A 605 15.46 -7.43 -5.90
C ALA A 605 16.88 -7.33 -5.37
N ILE A 606 17.30 -6.12 -5.05
CA ILE A 606 18.59 -5.83 -4.42
C ILE A 606 18.34 -5.17 -3.07
N ALA A 607 19.20 -5.49 -2.11
CA ALA A 607 19.33 -4.72 -0.89
C ALA A 607 20.79 -4.34 -0.67
N VAL A 608 20.99 -3.19 -0.06
CA VAL A 608 22.29 -2.75 0.43
C VAL A 608 22.18 -2.35 1.90
N GLN A 609 23.30 -2.46 2.61
CA GLN A 609 23.42 -1.89 3.96
C GLN A 609 24.36 -0.69 3.90
N THR A 610 23.89 0.45 4.42
CA THR A 610 24.54 1.73 4.26
C THR A 610 24.96 2.33 5.60
N GLY A 611 26.05 3.13 5.58
CA GLY A 611 26.55 3.85 6.74
C GLY A 611 27.10 2.94 7.86
N PRO A 612 27.66 3.55 8.91
CA PRO A 612 28.27 2.81 10.02
C PRO A 612 27.28 2.02 10.88
N SER A 613 25.98 2.28 10.73
CA SER A 613 24.91 1.56 11.42
C SER A 613 24.34 0.40 10.60
N TYR A 614 24.84 0.17 9.39
CA TYR A 614 24.36 -0.88 8.49
C TYR A 614 22.85 -0.77 8.21
N THR A 615 22.38 0.46 7.94
CA THR A 615 20.97 0.71 7.64
C THR A 615 20.54 -0.04 6.37
N TRP A 616 19.46 -0.79 6.49
CA TRP A 616 18.91 -1.58 5.39
C TRP A 616 18.19 -0.70 4.38
N CYS A 617 18.50 -0.92 3.10
CA CYS A 617 17.96 -0.18 1.97
C CYS A 617 17.72 -1.16 0.83
N GLN A 618 16.48 -1.35 0.37
CA GLN A 618 16.15 -2.33 -0.65
C GLN A 618 15.33 -1.75 -1.80
N SER A 619 15.43 -2.41 -2.96
CA SER A 619 14.58 -2.14 -4.11
C SER A 619 13.22 -2.80 -3.99
N THR A 620 12.31 -2.43 -4.87
CA THR A 620 11.06 -3.17 -5.11
C THR A 620 11.36 -4.58 -5.63
N PHE A 621 10.41 -5.51 -5.43
CA PHE A 621 10.49 -6.87 -5.93
C PHE A 621 9.86 -6.96 -7.32
N THR A 622 10.62 -7.46 -8.31
CA THR A 622 10.11 -7.70 -9.66
C THR A 622 10.13 -9.19 -9.95
N TRP A 623 8.96 -9.77 -10.25
CA TRP A 623 8.85 -11.20 -10.54
C TRP A 623 9.40 -11.55 -11.91
N LEU A 624 10.32 -12.52 -11.95
CA LEU A 624 10.86 -13.14 -13.15
C LEU A 624 10.36 -14.58 -13.26
N ASN A 625 9.82 -14.92 -14.41
CA ASN A 625 9.27 -16.26 -14.64
C ASN A 625 10.37 -17.33 -14.64
N GLN A 626 9.97 -18.59 -14.53
CA GLN A 626 10.84 -19.73 -14.76
C GLN A 626 11.46 -19.68 -16.16
N ASP A 627 12.69 -20.23 -16.30
CA ASP A 627 13.46 -20.27 -17.56
C ASP A 627 13.72 -18.87 -18.17
N TRP A 628 13.69 -17.83 -17.34
CA TRP A 628 14.03 -16.48 -17.75
C TRP A 628 15.55 -16.30 -17.81
N THR A 629 16.04 -15.59 -18.82
CA THR A 629 17.45 -15.19 -18.95
C THR A 629 17.51 -13.77 -19.48
N GLY A 630 18.26 -12.91 -18.81
CA GLY A 630 18.43 -11.51 -19.18
C GLY A 630 19.13 -10.70 -18.12
N THR A 631 19.07 -9.39 -18.25
CA THR A 631 19.61 -8.43 -17.28
C THR A 631 18.49 -7.91 -16.41
N ALA A 632 18.62 -8.04 -15.10
CA ALA A 632 17.79 -7.32 -14.14
C ALA A 632 18.37 -5.91 -13.95
N GLU A 633 17.51 -4.90 -14.02
CA GLU A 633 17.87 -3.50 -13.87
C GLU A 633 17.12 -2.91 -12.68
N ILE A 634 17.82 -2.21 -11.80
CA ILE A 634 17.29 -1.54 -10.62
C ILE A 634 17.66 -0.07 -10.70
N ASP A 635 16.68 0.81 -10.75
CA ASP A 635 16.90 2.25 -10.65
C ASP A 635 17.23 2.62 -9.20
N LEU A 636 18.50 2.97 -8.96
CA LEU A 636 19.01 3.28 -7.62
C LEU A 636 18.38 4.55 -7.01
N LEU A 637 17.81 5.42 -7.84
CA LEU A 637 17.26 6.70 -7.41
C LEU A 637 15.75 6.65 -7.13
N THR A 638 15.04 5.72 -7.78
CA THR A 638 13.58 5.66 -7.72
C THR A 638 13.01 4.38 -7.14
N GLU A 639 13.76 3.27 -7.21
CA GLU A 639 13.30 1.96 -6.74
C GLU A 639 13.84 1.57 -5.36
N MET A 640 14.89 2.24 -4.87
CA MET A 640 15.45 1.97 -3.54
C MET A 640 14.63 2.64 -2.43
N SER A 641 14.56 2.00 -1.29
CA SER A 641 13.84 2.53 -0.11
C SER A 641 14.59 3.64 0.65
N CYS A 642 15.79 4.00 0.20
CA CYS A 642 16.61 5.10 0.75
C CYS A 642 16.92 6.15 -0.34
N ASP A 643 17.49 7.27 0.10
CA ASP A 643 17.90 8.35 -0.79
C ASP A 643 19.34 8.16 -1.32
N ALA A 644 19.73 9.01 -2.27
CA ALA A 644 21.06 8.95 -2.86
C ALA A 644 22.18 9.27 -1.86
N GLU A 645 21.92 10.04 -0.80
CA GLU A 645 22.93 10.36 0.24
C GLU A 645 23.30 9.09 1.01
N ALA A 646 22.34 8.24 1.32
CA ALA A 646 22.60 6.95 1.96
C ALA A 646 23.46 6.03 1.10
N LEU A 647 23.32 6.08 -0.24
CA LEU A 647 24.10 5.28 -1.18
C LEU A 647 25.57 5.69 -1.32
N ALA A 648 25.99 6.80 -0.68
CA ALA A 648 27.41 7.22 -0.66
C ALA A 648 28.32 6.34 0.24
N ASP A 649 27.74 5.51 1.12
CA ASP A 649 28.50 4.62 2.04
C ASP A 649 27.86 3.23 2.05
N VAL A 650 27.93 2.49 0.92
CA VAL A 650 27.42 1.12 0.79
C VAL A 650 28.46 0.14 1.30
N ARG A 651 28.12 -0.65 2.31
CA ARG A 651 29.00 -1.59 3.01
C ARG A 651 28.73 -3.05 2.69
N GLU A 652 27.48 -3.39 2.40
CA GLU A 652 27.06 -4.75 2.03
C GLU A 652 26.03 -4.67 0.91
N MET A 653 26.01 -5.70 0.07
CA MET A 653 25.07 -5.84 -1.03
C MET A 653 24.50 -7.24 -1.07
N TYR A 654 23.20 -7.34 -1.36
CA TYR A 654 22.44 -8.59 -1.40
C TYR A 654 21.52 -8.64 -2.60
N VAL A 655 21.29 -9.84 -3.13
CA VAL A 655 20.19 -10.16 -4.05
C VAL A 655 19.21 -11.11 -3.38
N TYR A 656 17.94 -10.96 -3.68
CA TYR A 656 16.90 -11.87 -3.18
C TYR A 656 16.68 -13.02 -4.16
N VAL A 657 16.59 -14.25 -3.64
CA VAL A 657 16.33 -15.45 -4.44
C VAL A 657 15.24 -16.27 -3.79
N ASN A 658 14.14 -16.54 -4.52
CA ASN A 658 13.08 -17.45 -4.10
C ASN A 658 13.62 -18.90 -3.98
N PRO A 659 12.89 -19.84 -3.30
CA PRO A 659 13.29 -21.23 -3.25
C PRO A 659 13.53 -21.80 -4.67
N GLY A 660 14.72 -22.34 -4.92
CA GLY A 660 15.18 -22.82 -6.23
C GLY A 660 16.63 -22.46 -6.51
N SER A 661 17.05 -22.61 -7.75
CA SER A 661 18.41 -22.25 -8.18
C SER A 661 18.35 -21.08 -9.16
N VAL A 662 19.28 -20.13 -9.01
CA VAL A 662 19.51 -19.08 -10.01
C VAL A 662 21.00 -18.97 -10.31
N HIS A 663 21.31 -18.41 -11.47
CA HIS A 663 22.66 -18.03 -11.82
C HIS A 663 22.73 -16.50 -11.97
N ILE A 664 23.76 -15.90 -11.43
CA ILE A 664 23.99 -14.45 -11.43
C ILE A 664 25.38 -14.17 -11.97
N ASP A 665 25.52 -13.13 -12.78
CA ASP A 665 26.81 -12.69 -13.28
C ASP A 665 26.80 -11.19 -13.53
N ASN A 666 28.01 -10.62 -13.74
CA ASN A 666 28.22 -9.25 -14.24
C ASN A 666 27.41 -8.22 -13.46
N VAL A 667 27.58 -8.19 -12.14
CA VAL A 667 26.97 -7.17 -11.28
C VAL A 667 27.72 -5.85 -11.50
N ARG A 668 27.03 -4.84 -11.99
CA ARG A 668 27.61 -3.57 -12.40
C ARG A 668 26.71 -2.39 -12.10
N VAL A 669 27.29 -1.20 -12.04
CA VAL A 669 26.56 0.07 -11.90
C VAL A 669 26.90 1.00 -13.06
N GLU A 670 25.92 1.80 -13.43
CA GLU A 670 25.97 2.78 -14.53
C GLU A 670 25.41 4.13 -14.09
#